data_7c040fbbda5eb98c2fcc27c11509aaec
#
_entry.id   7c040fbbda5eb98c2fcc27c11509aaec
#
_cell.length_a   1.000
_cell.length_b   1.000
_cell.length_c   1.000
_cell.angle_alpha   90.00
_cell.angle_beta   90.00
_cell.angle_gamma   90.00
#
_symmetry.space_group_name_H-M   'P 1'
#
loop_
_entity.id
_entity.type
_entity.pdbx_description
1 polymer ?
#
loop_
_entity_poly.entity_id
_entity_poly.type
_entity_poly.pdbx_seq_one_letter_code
_entity_poly.pdbx_strand_id
1 'polypeptide(L)'
;MVSNNLPQMIYYQDTTTNQSFMDMHYILKAKGIKNNKFFLAIYDPGLMGIDPRDPNLSFEWKTRVLRECMINFWYFIREVVRIPVEGGEVGSGVRYKLHRGNLAMNYLFVYNYDMFVELPRQHFKTISAITWYLWTFNFGSSNTKMMFMNKKHDDSKKNLKDLKNLRSTLPDYLRMDSLTSRDGKVIKFPNTVEVLQHPSNGNVINTLPAARSKQQADGAGRGCTMAIQYYDEFGFMPYNDVIYGAAFPAFSRAKQNARANNAPYGMLITTTPGDMTTKEGKYANDMRLNATEWNESYYDNTYEEMEELRNSNKNSTFFHIRYTYQQLGSGEDYFLEMVKGYNKNWALIRREVLLEWAVMSDNCPFEYEDLEIIDVLNKKEPIYTLFFGKSKQYQLHIWNKMDISNMNLYPPIIGVDVSGAMQSDSSAITIIDSKTTNVIATLNCNYIPSDELAQVVYDIVTKYMPNAIVNVERNGGFGASVLGILVKSSIKRNLYFEIKDRTLEDVYDITGRRNKRKQKVKCYGTDNTSTVRNNLIEVLHNRVKNHKDKFAAPILHSELSTMVVKKNGKTEHGDGYHDDQIFSYLMALYVWYFGENLVENFKIRKVELLNDENVAEGVYSLEEKYESLYVDIDDVFEEYRDTFIQEEVDAFTKSSKSVSMSDLNKIIAEEDNKALSNIMKTKAGRDAVARAYNIPQEELQEYNNVACDITNDINSSFYGNSDESEYSIYTGNMSNMYKNLK
;
A
#
# COMPACT_ATOMS: atom_id res chain seq x y z
N MET A 1 14.34 -9.84 -38.88
CA MET A 1 15.59 -9.64 -38.13
C MET A 1 15.66 -8.15 -37.78
N VAL A 2 15.27 -7.78 -36.58
CA VAL A 2 15.45 -6.43 -36.04
C VAL A 2 16.79 -6.45 -35.33
N SER A 3 17.74 -5.64 -35.79
CA SER A 3 19.09 -5.58 -35.25
C SER A 3 19.11 -5.20 -33.77
N ASN A 4 20.07 -5.78 -33.06
CA ASN A 4 20.27 -5.73 -31.61
C ASN A 4 20.68 -4.35 -31.02
N ASN A 5 20.28 -3.23 -31.60
CA ASN A 5 20.62 -1.90 -31.10
C ASN A 5 19.39 -1.30 -30.39
N LEU A 6 19.22 -1.66 -29.10
CA LEU A 6 18.43 -0.84 -28.17
C LEU A 6 19.13 0.54 -28.07
N PRO A 7 18.36 1.63 -27.99
CA PRO A 7 18.96 2.95 -27.82
C PRO A 7 19.76 2.97 -26.52
N GLN A 8 21.00 3.46 -26.62
CA GLN A 8 21.91 3.52 -25.47
C GLN A 8 21.51 4.59 -24.44
N MET A 9 20.49 5.40 -24.72
CA MET A 9 20.13 6.56 -23.92
C MET A 9 18.62 6.69 -23.78
N ILE A 10 18.15 6.93 -22.56
CA ILE A 10 16.76 7.23 -22.25
C ILE A 10 16.63 8.75 -22.12
N TYR A 11 15.66 9.33 -22.80
CA TYR A 11 15.26 10.72 -22.65
C TYR A 11 13.94 10.78 -21.87
N TYR A 12 13.61 11.95 -21.34
CA TYR A 12 12.36 12.17 -20.63
C TYR A 12 11.55 13.27 -21.32
N GLN A 13 10.27 12.97 -21.58
CA GLN A 13 9.35 13.89 -22.23
C GLN A 13 8.69 14.81 -21.21
N ASP A 14 9.33 15.94 -20.90
CA ASP A 14 8.84 16.93 -19.94
C ASP A 14 7.70 17.83 -20.50
N THR A 15 7.32 17.66 -21.76
CA THR A 15 6.34 18.49 -22.47
C THR A 15 5.16 17.69 -23.02
N THR A 16 4.85 16.54 -22.40
CA THR A 16 3.68 15.74 -22.82
C THR A 16 2.39 16.54 -22.65
N THR A 17 1.47 16.39 -23.61
CA THR A 17 0.12 16.97 -23.53
C THR A 17 -0.82 16.15 -22.63
N ASN A 18 -0.36 15.02 -22.09
CA ASN A 18 -1.11 14.25 -21.10
C ASN A 18 -0.78 14.75 -19.69
N GLN A 19 -1.54 15.74 -19.23
CA GLN A 19 -1.30 16.46 -17.99
C GLN A 19 -1.20 15.51 -16.78
N SER A 20 -1.97 14.42 -16.73
CA SER A 20 -1.95 13.50 -15.59
C SER A 20 -0.58 12.84 -15.35
N PHE A 21 0.23 12.69 -16.39
CA PHE A 21 1.62 12.20 -16.27
C PHE A 21 2.54 13.26 -15.66
N MET A 22 2.35 14.53 -16.05
CA MET A 22 3.12 15.63 -15.45
C MET A 22 2.72 15.85 -13.98
N ASP A 23 1.43 15.82 -13.67
CA ASP A 23 0.93 15.94 -12.31
C ASP A 23 1.53 14.81 -11.43
N MET A 24 1.58 13.58 -11.95
CA MET A 24 2.16 12.45 -11.23
C MET A 24 3.66 12.61 -10.98
N HIS A 25 4.41 13.15 -11.96
CA HIS A 25 5.82 13.49 -11.75
C HIS A 25 5.99 14.45 -10.55
N TYR A 26 5.18 15.49 -10.48
CA TYR A 26 5.25 16.46 -9.39
C TYR A 26 4.82 15.85 -8.05
N ILE A 27 3.77 15.01 -8.03
CA ILE A 27 3.33 14.31 -6.82
C ILE A 27 4.45 13.42 -6.26
N LEU A 28 5.06 12.56 -7.09
CA LEU A 28 6.15 11.69 -6.64
C LEU A 28 7.37 12.48 -6.16
N LYS A 29 7.68 13.56 -6.85
CA LYS A 29 8.79 14.42 -6.48
C LYS A 29 8.54 15.14 -5.14
N ALA A 30 7.32 15.60 -4.89
CA ALA A 30 6.92 16.18 -3.61
C ALA A 30 6.99 15.17 -2.45
N LYS A 31 6.79 13.87 -2.74
CA LYS A 31 6.96 12.76 -1.80
C LYS A 31 8.42 12.32 -1.60
N GLY A 32 9.38 12.98 -2.23
CA GLY A 32 10.81 12.65 -2.11
C GLY A 32 11.26 11.45 -2.95
N ILE A 33 10.43 10.95 -3.88
CA ILE A 33 10.80 9.85 -4.76
C ILE A 33 11.81 10.35 -5.80
N LYS A 34 12.98 9.75 -5.86
CA LYS A 34 14.06 10.14 -6.78
C LYS A 34 13.74 9.72 -8.21
N ASN A 35 13.31 8.47 -8.39
CA ASN A 35 12.89 7.94 -9.69
C ASN A 35 11.44 8.34 -10.02
N ASN A 36 11.22 9.62 -10.26
CA ASN A 36 9.89 10.21 -10.46
C ASN A 36 9.57 10.53 -11.93
N LYS A 37 10.43 10.11 -12.88
CA LYS A 37 10.27 10.38 -14.32
C LYS A 37 10.19 9.11 -15.19
N PHE A 38 10.33 7.90 -14.65
CA PHE A 38 10.40 6.66 -15.44
C PHE A 38 9.22 6.49 -16.42
N PHE A 39 8.02 6.95 -16.04
CA PHE A 39 6.84 6.91 -16.89
C PHE A 39 6.79 8.05 -17.95
N LEU A 40 7.73 8.99 -17.91
CA LEU A 40 7.97 10.00 -18.94
C LEU A 40 9.05 9.59 -19.94
N ALA A 41 9.61 8.40 -19.79
CA ALA A 41 10.67 7.90 -20.66
C ALA A 41 10.27 7.89 -22.13
N ILE A 42 11.23 8.23 -23.00
CA ILE A 42 11.15 8.15 -24.46
C ILE A 42 12.53 7.78 -24.99
N TYR A 43 12.59 6.83 -25.93
CA TYR A 43 13.84 6.38 -26.54
C TYR A 43 14.18 7.15 -27.78
N ASP A 44 13.16 7.57 -28.54
CA ASP A 44 13.35 8.42 -29.72
C ASP A 44 12.95 9.87 -29.39
N PRO A 45 13.94 10.75 -29.05
CA PRO A 45 13.63 12.14 -28.68
C PRO A 45 13.02 12.93 -29.86
N GLY A 46 13.18 12.49 -31.09
CA GLY A 46 12.54 13.11 -32.24
C GLY A 46 11.01 12.99 -32.23
N LEU A 47 10.45 12.08 -31.43
CA LEU A 47 8.99 11.95 -31.26
C LEU A 47 8.42 12.97 -30.29
N MET A 48 9.23 13.74 -29.58
CA MET A 48 8.75 14.79 -28.70
C MET A 48 7.97 15.85 -29.47
N GLY A 49 6.70 16.08 -29.09
CA GLY A 49 5.82 17.01 -29.81
C GLY A 49 5.14 16.47 -31.07
N ILE A 50 5.45 15.25 -31.48
CA ILE A 50 4.73 14.57 -32.57
C ILE A 50 3.49 13.91 -32.04
N ASP A 51 2.32 14.24 -32.64
CA ASP A 51 1.07 13.50 -32.31
C ASP A 51 1.06 12.16 -33.05
N PRO A 52 1.17 11.02 -32.34
CA PRO A 52 1.15 9.70 -32.96
C PRO A 52 -0.20 9.38 -33.64
N ARG A 53 -1.22 10.19 -33.43
CA ARG A 53 -2.57 10.00 -33.98
C ARG A 53 -2.88 10.90 -35.17
N ASP A 54 -1.93 11.76 -35.59
CA ASP A 54 -2.12 12.57 -36.77
C ASP A 54 -2.24 11.64 -38.02
N PRO A 55 -3.34 11.68 -38.75
CA PRO A 55 -3.55 10.84 -39.93
C PRO A 55 -2.55 11.15 -41.04
N ASN A 56 -1.99 12.35 -41.06
CA ASN A 56 -1.06 12.83 -42.07
C ASN A 56 0.43 12.50 -41.80
N LEU A 57 0.71 11.75 -40.73
CA LEU A 57 2.06 11.31 -40.45
C LEU A 57 2.69 10.60 -41.67
N SER A 58 3.93 10.96 -42.02
CA SER A 58 4.68 10.25 -43.05
C SER A 58 4.96 8.80 -42.64
N PHE A 59 5.28 7.95 -43.58
CA PHE A 59 5.65 6.55 -43.33
C PHE A 59 6.82 6.43 -42.35
N GLU A 60 7.79 7.33 -42.46
CA GLU A 60 8.95 7.39 -41.56
C GLU A 60 8.51 7.62 -40.12
N TRP A 61 7.68 8.65 -39.87
CA TRP A 61 7.17 8.94 -38.52
C TRP A 61 6.31 7.81 -37.97
N LYS A 62 5.43 7.21 -38.79
CA LYS A 62 4.63 6.02 -38.39
C LYS A 62 5.53 4.86 -37.96
N THR A 63 6.64 4.64 -38.66
CA THR A 63 7.60 3.59 -38.33
C THR A 63 8.34 3.87 -37.04
N ARG A 64 8.73 5.12 -36.78
CA ARG A 64 9.37 5.54 -35.52
C ARG A 64 8.42 5.40 -34.33
N VAL A 65 7.17 5.86 -34.47
CA VAL A 65 6.13 5.68 -33.44
C VAL A 65 5.87 4.20 -33.15
N LEU A 66 5.75 3.38 -34.20
CA LEU A 66 5.57 1.93 -34.02
C LEU A 66 6.72 1.30 -33.23
N ARG A 67 7.99 1.68 -33.60
CA ARG A 67 9.17 1.18 -32.88
C ARG A 67 9.15 1.61 -31.41
N GLU A 68 8.82 2.86 -31.12
CA GLU A 68 8.69 3.36 -29.75
C GLU A 68 7.60 2.60 -28.98
N CYS A 69 6.42 2.38 -29.57
CA CYS A 69 5.35 1.59 -28.96
C CYS A 69 5.76 0.14 -28.68
N MET A 70 6.60 -0.46 -29.51
CA MET A 70 7.07 -1.85 -29.33
C MET A 70 7.98 -2.00 -28.11
N ILE A 71 8.74 -0.97 -27.76
CA ILE A 71 9.76 -1.03 -26.70
C ILE A 71 9.41 -0.21 -25.47
N ASN A 72 8.41 0.67 -25.55
CA ASN A 72 8.08 1.62 -24.51
C ASN A 72 6.58 1.62 -24.19
N PHE A 73 6.21 0.84 -23.17
CA PHE A 73 4.84 0.81 -22.66
C PHE A 73 4.37 2.20 -22.19
N TRP A 74 5.26 2.97 -21.52
CA TRP A 74 4.92 4.28 -20.99
C TRP A 74 4.58 5.29 -22.08
N TYR A 75 5.32 5.29 -23.18
CA TYR A 75 4.98 6.10 -24.36
C TYR A 75 3.61 5.71 -24.92
N PHE A 76 3.36 4.41 -25.05
CA PHE A 76 2.10 3.90 -25.59
C PHE A 76 0.88 4.38 -24.78
N ILE A 77 0.90 4.22 -23.43
CA ILE A 77 -0.23 4.64 -22.60
C ILE A 77 -0.36 6.16 -22.49
N ARG A 78 0.75 6.89 -22.52
CA ARG A 78 0.78 8.34 -22.39
C ARG A 78 0.32 9.05 -23.65
N GLU A 79 0.83 8.67 -24.83
CA GLU A 79 0.63 9.41 -26.06
C GLU A 79 -0.42 8.77 -26.98
N VAL A 80 -0.48 7.44 -27.05
CA VAL A 80 -1.26 6.74 -28.08
C VAL A 80 -2.66 6.35 -27.60
N VAL A 81 -2.77 5.78 -26.40
CA VAL A 81 -4.03 5.21 -25.88
C VAL A 81 -5.11 6.29 -25.71
N ARG A 82 -6.32 5.92 -26.14
CA ARG A 82 -7.55 6.68 -25.85
C ARG A 82 -8.59 5.73 -25.31
N ILE A 83 -9.14 6.04 -24.13
CA ILE A 83 -10.18 5.26 -23.48
C ILE A 83 -11.51 5.65 -24.10
N PRO A 84 -12.26 4.70 -24.69
CA PRO A 84 -13.59 4.97 -25.24
C PRO A 84 -14.52 5.54 -24.17
N VAL A 85 -15.34 6.52 -24.53
CA VAL A 85 -16.37 7.09 -23.67
C VAL A 85 -17.74 6.87 -24.28
N GLU A 86 -18.76 6.68 -23.46
CA GLU A 86 -20.13 6.53 -23.91
C GLU A 86 -20.60 7.84 -24.59
N GLY A 87 -21.30 7.71 -25.71
CA GLY A 87 -21.74 8.85 -26.50
C GLY A 87 -20.65 9.50 -27.36
N GLY A 88 -19.40 9.05 -27.26
CA GLY A 88 -18.32 9.51 -28.13
C GLY A 88 -18.34 8.88 -29.52
N GLU A 89 -17.63 9.50 -30.48
CA GLU A 89 -17.46 8.93 -31.81
C GLU A 89 -16.68 7.61 -31.79
N VAL A 90 -17.04 6.68 -32.68
CA VAL A 90 -16.33 5.40 -32.81
C VAL A 90 -14.86 5.64 -33.17
N GLY A 91 -13.95 5.03 -32.42
CA GLY A 91 -12.51 5.22 -32.60
C GLY A 91 -11.92 6.45 -31.90
N SER A 92 -12.76 7.28 -31.26
CA SER A 92 -12.33 8.37 -30.38
C SER A 92 -12.27 7.94 -28.91
N GLY A 93 -11.79 8.82 -28.05
CA GLY A 93 -11.78 8.59 -26.60
C GLY A 93 -10.97 9.64 -25.85
N VAL A 94 -11.00 9.56 -24.53
CA VAL A 94 -10.19 10.41 -23.65
C VAL A 94 -8.80 9.82 -23.42
N ARG A 95 -7.84 10.66 -23.08
CA ARG A 95 -6.49 10.21 -22.71
C ARG A 95 -6.51 9.31 -21.48
N TYR A 96 -5.59 8.35 -21.42
CA TYR A 96 -5.38 7.55 -20.24
C TYR A 96 -4.98 8.46 -19.06
N LYS A 97 -5.76 8.42 -17.99
CA LYS A 97 -5.51 9.20 -16.76
C LYS A 97 -4.61 8.39 -15.83
N LEU A 98 -3.41 8.90 -15.55
CA LEU A 98 -2.50 8.32 -14.59
C LEU A 98 -2.84 8.81 -13.18
N HIS A 99 -2.85 7.91 -12.21
CA HIS A 99 -2.96 8.18 -10.78
C HIS A 99 -2.10 7.18 -9.99
N ARG A 100 -1.89 7.40 -8.69
CA ARG A 100 -0.98 6.60 -7.85
C ARG A 100 -1.22 5.09 -7.96
N GLY A 101 -2.49 4.66 -7.90
CA GLY A 101 -2.84 3.22 -7.94
C GLY A 101 -2.53 2.55 -9.27
N ASN A 102 -2.91 3.15 -10.40
CA ASN A 102 -2.60 2.54 -11.70
C ASN A 102 -1.15 2.74 -12.12
N LEU A 103 -0.44 3.75 -11.60
CA LEU A 103 1.00 3.85 -11.76
C LEU A 103 1.70 2.65 -11.10
N ALA A 104 1.34 2.30 -9.86
CA ALA A 104 1.88 1.14 -9.16
C ALA A 104 1.57 -0.17 -9.92
N MET A 105 0.33 -0.35 -10.37
CA MET A 105 -0.05 -1.49 -11.21
C MET A 105 0.82 -1.59 -12.47
N ASN A 106 0.92 -0.50 -13.23
CA ASN A 106 1.67 -0.46 -14.48
C ASN A 106 3.17 -0.69 -14.25
N TYR A 107 3.73 -0.16 -13.15
CA TYR A 107 5.11 -0.39 -12.77
C TYR A 107 5.38 -1.88 -12.52
N LEU A 108 4.57 -2.52 -11.68
CA LEU A 108 4.72 -3.93 -11.37
C LEU A 108 4.49 -4.83 -12.61
N PHE A 109 3.59 -4.46 -13.51
CA PHE A 109 3.42 -5.14 -14.79
C PHE A 109 4.67 -5.11 -15.65
N VAL A 110 5.24 -3.92 -15.81
CA VAL A 110 6.42 -3.70 -16.64
C VAL A 110 7.60 -4.54 -16.14
N TYR A 111 7.71 -4.73 -14.83
CA TYR A 111 8.77 -5.52 -14.21
C TYR A 111 8.39 -7.00 -13.95
N ASN A 112 7.24 -7.46 -14.44
CA ASN A 112 6.78 -8.84 -14.33
C ASN A 112 6.59 -9.36 -12.89
N TYR A 113 6.05 -8.52 -12.01
CA TYR A 113 5.69 -8.89 -10.64
C TYR A 113 4.23 -9.32 -10.54
N ASP A 114 3.98 -10.31 -9.68
CA ASP A 114 2.62 -10.72 -9.32
C ASP A 114 2.03 -9.68 -8.36
N MET A 115 0.75 -9.32 -8.52
CA MET A 115 0.14 -8.29 -7.71
C MET A 115 -1.31 -8.58 -7.31
N PHE A 116 -1.63 -8.20 -6.08
CA PHE A 116 -2.97 -8.17 -5.52
C PHE A 116 -3.39 -6.70 -5.35
N VAL A 117 -4.48 -6.29 -5.99
CA VAL A 117 -4.83 -4.87 -6.14
C VAL A 117 -6.21 -4.60 -5.57
N GLU A 118 -6.25 -3.68 -4.62
CA GLU A 118 -7.45 -3.15 -3.99
C GLU A 118 -7.55 -1.65 -4.25
N LEU A 119 -8.45 -1.27 -5.13
CA LEU A 119 -8.81 0.12 -5.36
C LEU A 119 -10.33 0.25 -5.29
N PRO A 120 -10.88 1.39 -4.88
CA PRO A 120 -12.32 1.62 -4.87
C PRO A 120 -12.95 1.41 -6.25
N ARG A 121 -14.27 1.32 -6.31
CA ARG A 121 -14.97 1.23 -7.59
C ARG A 121 -14.70 2.45 -8.46
N GLN A 122 -14.73 2.26 -9.79
CA GLN A 122 -14.50 3.30 -10.81
C GLN A 122 -13.10 3.92 -10.86
N HIS A 123 -12.11 3.34 -10.14
CA HIS A 123 -10.72 3.81 -10.15
C HIS A 123 -9.81 2.99 -11.09
N PHE A 124 -10.25 2.78 -12.32
CA PHE A 124 -9.44 2.31 -13.45
C PHE A 124 -8.72 0.96 -13.30
N LYS A 125 -9.05 0.09 -12.32
CA LYS A 125 -8.43 -1.24 -12.16
C LYS A 125 -8.48 -2.04 -13.47
N THR A 126 -9.69 -2.33 -13.92
CA THR A 126 -9.95 -3.17 -15.10
C THR A 126 -9.42 -2.53 -16.38
N ILE A 127 -9.60 -1.22 -16.55
CA ILE A 127 -9.11 -0.54 -17.77
C ILE A 127 -7.58 -0.50 -17.84
N SER A 128 -6.88 -0.40 -16.69
CA SER A 128 -5.42 -0.45 -16.65
C SER A 128 -4.92 -1.85 -17.02
N ALA A 129 -5.55 -2.91 -16.49
CA ALA A 129 -5.25 -4.28 -16.89
C ALA A 129 -5.49 -4.51 -18.39
N ILE A 130 -6.62 -4.05 -18.92
CA ILE A 130 -6.97 -4.14 -20.35
C ILE A 130 -5.96 -3.40 -21.21
N THR A 131 -5.51 -2.22 -20.79
CA THR A 131 -4.52 -1.42 -21.52
C THR A 131 -3.17 -2.13 -21.60
N TRP A 132 -2.72 -2.74 -20.51
CA TRP A 132 -1.50 -3.53 -20.49
C TRP A 132 -1.62 -4.80 -21.34
N TYR A 133 -2.76 -5.51 -21.28
CA TYR A 133 -3.05 -6.65 -22.15
C TYR A 133 -3.02 -6.26 -23.62
N LEU A 134 -3.59 -5.09 -23.97
CA LEU A 134 -3.56 -4.57 -25.33
C LEU A 134 -2.14 -4.30 -25.82
N TRP A 135 -1.31 -3.68 -24.97
CA TRP A 135 0.09 -3.43 -25.31
C TRP A 135 0.87 -4.73 -25.52
N THR A 136 0.74 -5.67 -24.60
CA THR A 136 1.39 -6.99 -24.70
C THR A 136 0.91 -7.73 -25.93
N PHE A 137 -0.40 -7.69 -26.22
CA PHE A 137 -1.01 -8.35 -27.36
C PHE A 137 -0.51 -7.80 -28.70
N ASN A 138 -0.41 -6.47 -28.84
CA ASN A 138 -0.01 -5.84 -30.09
C ASN A 138 1.52 -5.75 -30.25
N PHE A 139 2.28 -5.43 -29.19
CA PHE A 139 3.67 -4.98 -29.27
C PHE A 139 4.61 -5.71 -28.33
N GLY A 140 4.21 -5.95 -27.09
CA GLY A 140 5.13 -6.30 -25.99
C GLY A 140 5.69 -7.72 -26.05
N SER A 141 5.16 -8.61 -26.91
CA SER A 141 5.62 -10.01 -26.98
C SER A 141 5.21 -10.70 -28.27
N SER A 142 5.64 -11.97 -28.40
CA SER A 142 5.20 -12.88 -29.45
C SER A 142 4.90 -14.26 -28.86
N ASN A 143 3.94 -14.98 -29.46
CA ASN A 143 3.49 -16.32 -29.05
C ASN A 143 3.08 -16.41 -27.56
N THR A 144 2.62 -15.30 -26.97
CA THR A 144 2.21 -15.22 -25.56
C THR A 144 0.73 -15.49 -25.42
N LYS A 145 0.39 -16.35 -24.46
CA LYS A 145 -1.00 -16.64 -24.09
C LYS A 145 -1.36 -15.86 -22.82
N MET A 146 -2.51 -15.21 -22.87
CA MET A 146 -3.08 -14.39 -21.79
C MET A 146 -4.51 -14.83 -21.50
N MET A 147 -4.96 -14.66 -20.28
CA MET A 147 -6.35 -14.97 -19.93
C MET A 147 -7.02 -13.89 -19.09
N PHE A 148 -8.33 -13.78 -19.29
CA PHE A 148 -9.26 -13.13 -18.37
C PHE A 148 -10.10 -14.17 -17.66
N MET A 149 -10.20 -14.06 -16.33
CA MET A 149 -11.16 -14.79 -15.50
C MET A 149 -11.84 -13.81 -14.54
N ASN A 150 -13.15 -13.94 -14.37
CA ASN A 150 -13.95 -13.11 -13.48
C ASN A 150 -14.95 -13.99 -12.73
N LYS A 151 -15.64 -13.47 -11.73
CA LYS A 151 -16.70 -14.17 -10.97
C LYS A 151 -17.79 -14.77 -11.85
N LYS A 152 -18.02 -14.19 -13.03
CA LYS A 152 -18.92 -14.73 -14.07
C LYS A 152 -18.21 -14.71 -15.42
N HIS A 153 -18.47 -15.75 -16.25
CA HIS A 153 -17.88 -15.81 -17.59
C HIS A 153 -18.25 -14.62 -18.49
N ASP A 154 -19.48 -14.12 -18.35
CA ASP A 154 -19.91 -12.99 -19.15
C ASP A 154 -19.12 -11.71 -18.81
N ASP A 155 -18.70 -11.54 -17.56
CA ASP A 155 -17.81 -10.44 -17.16
C ASP A 155 -16.42 -10.58 -17.79
N SER A 156 -15.87 -11.81 -17.89
CA SER A 156 -14.62 -12.07 -18.63
C SER A 156 -14.74 -11.75 -20.10
N LYS A 157 -15.88 -12.12 -20.74
CA LYS A 157 -16.19 -11.76 -22.13
C LYS A 157 -16.33 -10.25 -22.32
N LYS A 158 -16.91 -9.56 -21.33
CA LYS A 158 -16.97 -8.10 -21.32
C LYS A 158 -15.57 -7.49 -21.30
N ASN A 159 -14.67 -7.97 -20.46
CA ASN A 159 -13.27 -7.50 -20.43
C ASN A 159 -12.61 -7.66 -21.81
N LEU A 160 -12.84 -8.78 -22.50
CA LEU A 160 -12.33 -8.99 -23.87
C LEU A 160 -12.98 -8.05 -24.89
N LYS A 161 -14.28 -7.79 -24.75
CA LYS A 161 -15.00 -6.80 -25.59
C LYS A 161 -14.43 -5.40 -25.37
N ASP A 162 -14.20 -5.01 -24.12
CA ASP A 162 -13.66 -3.70 -23.78
C ASP A 162 -12.21 -3.54 -24.31
N LEU A 163 -11.41 -4.61 -24.29
CA LEU A 163 -10.10 -4.62 -24.95
C LEU A 163 -10.21 -4.40 -26.47
N LYS A 164 -11.17 -5.05 -27.13
CA LYS A 164 -11.42 -4.84 -28.56
C LYS A 164 -11.87 -3.42 -28.87
N ASN A 165 -12.74 -2.85 -28.02
CA ASN A 165 -13.17 -1.47 -28.12
C ASN A 165 -11.98 -0.51 -27.94
N LEU A 166 -11.14 -0.76 -26.94
CA LEU A 166 -9.92 0.02 -26.73
C LEU A 166 -8.97 -0.09 -27.93
N ARG A 167 -8.77 -1.31 -28.45
CA ARG A 167 -7.96 -1.56 -29.64
C ARG A 167 -8.48 -0.80 -30.86
N SER A 168 -9.79 -0.67 -31.02
CA SER A 168 -10.41 0.06 -32.14
C SER A 168 -10.12 1.56 -32.11
N THR A 169 -9.71 2.12 -30.96
CA THR A 169 -9.29 3.52 -30.88
C THR A 169 -7.86 3.76 -31.34
N LEU A 170 -7.05 2.73 -31.52
CA LEU A 170 -5.69 2.89 -32.03
C LEU A 170 -5.67 3.34 -33.49
N PRO A 171 -4.70 4.15 -33.90
CA PRO A 171 -4.45 4.42 -35.33
C PRO A 171 -4.28 3.12 -36.13
N ASP A 172 -4.74 3.12 -37.36
CA ASP A 172 -4.75 1.93 -38.24
C ASP A 172 -3.38 1.27 -38.36
N TYR A 173 -2.33 2.06 -38.48
CA TYR A 173 -0.94 1.56 -38.63
C TYR A 173 -0.40 0.87 -37.36
N LEU A 174 -1.06 1.07 -36.20
CA LEU A 174 -0.74 0.41 -34.92
C LEU A 174 -1.64 -0.79 -34.61
N ARG A 175 -2.79 -0.95 -35.30
CA ARG A 175 -3.74 -2.04 -35.02
C ARG A 175 -3.31 -3.37 -35.62
N MET A 176 -2.68 -3.37 -36.80
CA MET A 176 -2.30 -4.60 -37.50
C MET A 176 -3.43 -5.62 -37.61
N ASP A 177 -4.60 -5.19 -38.15
CA ASP A 177 -5.87 -5.95 -38.09
C ASP A 177 -5.90 -7.19 -38.99
N SER A 178 -5.08 -7.24 -40.03
CA SER A 178 -5.09 -8.33 -40.99
C SER A 178 -3.70 -8.68 -41.48
N LEU A 179 -3.52 -9.93 -41.86
CA LEU A 179 -2.36 -10.43 -42.57
C LEU A 179 -2.83 -10.94 -43.93
N THR A 180 -2.15 -10.54 -44.96
CA THR A 180 -2.43 -11.03 -46.31
C THR A 180 -1.40 -12.10 -46.72
N SER A 181 -1.86 -13.23 -47.18
CA SER A 181 -1.00 -14.29 -47.72
C SER A 181 -0.31 -13.83 -48.99
N ARG A 182 0.71 -14.58 -49.42
CA ARG A 182 1.42 -14.30 -50.68
C ARG A 182 0.50 -14.30 -51.91
N ASP A 183 -0.62 -15.03 -51.82
CA ASP A 183 -1.64 -15.11 -52.89
C ASP A 183 -2.70 -14.00 -52.80
N GLY A 184 -2.48 -12.97 -51.98
CA GLY A 184 -3.41 -11.83 -51.80
C GLY A 184 -4.66 -12.14 -50.98
N LYS A 185 -4.76 -13.32 -50.36
CA LYS A 185 -5.92 -13.69 -49.48
C LYS A 185 -5.71 -13.20 -48.06
N VAL A 186 -6.73 -12.57 -47.50
CA VAL A 186 -6.74 -12.21 -46.07
C VAL A 186 -6.82 -13.47 -45.20
N ILE A 187 -5.84 -13.64 -44.35
CA ILE A 187 -5.81 -14.73 -43.38
C ILE A 187 -6.75 -14.37 -42.22
N LYS A 188 -7.73 -15.24 -41.93
CA LYS A 188 -8.65 -15.07 -40.80
C LYS A 188 -8.05 -15.69 -39.56
N PHE A 189 -8.04 -14.95 -38.46
CA PHE A 189 -7.62 -15.41 -37.14
C PHE A 189 -8.82 -15.45 -36.16
N PRO A 190 -8.78 -16.29 -35.13
CA PRO A 190 -9.81 -16.32 -34.10
C PRO A 190 -10.07 -14.93 -33.52
N ASN A 191 -11.30 -14.46 -33.69
CA ASN A 191 -11.82 -13.22 -33.14
C ASN A 191 -13.28 -13.43 -32.74
N THR A 192 -13.46 -14.15 -31.62
CA THR A 192 -14.75 -14.51 -31.09
C THR A 192 -15.02 -13.75 -29.79
N VAL A 193 -16.16 -13.96 -29.16
CA VAL A 193 -16.48 -13.40 -27.84
C VAL A 193 -15.57 -13.94 -26.72
N GLU A 194 -14.89 -15.07 -26.96
CA GLU A 194 -14.08 -15.78 -25.96
C GLU A 194 -12.59 -15.78 -26.28
N VAL A 195 -12.21 -15.61 -27.55
CA VAL A 195 -10.82 -15.71 -28.00
C VAL A 195 -10.49 -14.59 -28.97
N LEU A 196 -9.33 -13.98 -28.76
CA LEU A 196 -8.74 -13.06 -29.70
C LEU A 196 -7.30 -13.48 -30.01
N GLN A 197 -6.98 -13.71 -31.28
CA GLN A 197 -5.63 -14.04 -31.73
C GLN A 197 -5.07 -12.92 -32.62
N HIS A 198 -3.81 -12.55 -32.37
CA HIS A 198 -3.12 -11.54 -33.18
C HIS A 198 -2.64 -12.13 -34.50
N PRO A 199 -2.89 -11.43 -35.64
CA PRO A 199 -2.55 -11.97 -36.96
C PRO A 199 -1.09 -12.29 -37.22
N SER A 200 -0.16 -11.47 -36.68
CA SER A 200 1.25 -11.54 -37.08
C SER A 200 2.19 -12.06 -35.98
N ASN A 201 1.91 -11.86 -34.70
CA ASN A 201 2.82 -12.23 -33.63
C ASN A 201 2.44 -13.48 -32.84
N GLY A 202 1.27 -14.08 -33.15
CA GLY A 202 0.81 -15.31 -32.53
C GLY A 202 0.29 -15.18 -31.08
N ASN A 203 0.15 -13.96 -30.58
CA ASN A 203 -0.41 -13.71 -29.26
C ASN A 203 -1.89 -14.06 -29.19
N VAL A 204 -2.33 -14.64 -28.07
CA VAL A 204 -3.71 -15.08 -27.86
C VAL A 204 -4.22 -14.61 -26.52
N ILE A 205 -5.43 -14.05 -26.48
CA ILE A 205 -6.16 -13.75 -25.28
C ILE A 205 -7.39 -14.67 -25.22
N ASN A 206 -7.56 -15.36 -24.10
CA ASN A 206 -8.69 -16.24 -23.85
C ASN A 206 -9.51 -15.71 -22.67
N THR A 207 -10.82 -15.90 -22.72
CA THR A 207 -11.69 -15.77 -21.55
C THR A 207 -11.99 -17.16 -21.01
N LEU A 208 -11.86 -17.35 -19.71
CA LEU A 208 -12.14 -18.63 -19.08
C LEU A 208 -13.48 -18.55 -18.32
N PRO A 209 -14.26 -19.64 -18.30
CA PRO A 209 -15.53 -19.68 -17.59
C PRO A 209 -15.30 -19.68 -16.07
N ALA A 210 -16.20 -18.98 -15.36
CA ALA A 210 -16.35 -19.13 -13.93
C ALA A 210 -16.79 -20.56 -13.57
N ALA A 211 -16.30 -21.07 -12.48
CA ALA A 211 -16.67 -22.41 -12.00
C ALA A 211 -18.07 -22.38 -11.35
N ARG A 212 -18.86 -23.43 -11.63
CA ARG A 212 -20.16 -23.66 -11.00
C ARG A 212 -20.14 -24.79 -9.98
N SER A 213 -19.02 -25.51 -9.89
CA SER A 213 -18.79 -26.59 -8.94
C SER A 213 -17.31 -26.71 -8.62
N LYS A 214 -16.97 -27.35 -7.50
CA LYS A 214 -15.58 -27.60 -7.10
C LYS A 214 -14.81 -28.40 -8.18
N GLN A 215 -15.45 -29.36 -8.81
CA GLN A 215 -14.83 -30.15 -9.87
C GLN A 215 -14.51 -29.30 -11.12
N GLN A 216 -15.41 -28.42 -11.51
CA GLN A 216 -15.16 -27.47 -12.61
C GLN A 216 -14.05 -26.47 -12.25
N ALA A 217 -13.99 -26.04 -10.99
CA ALA A 217 -12.96 -25.15 -10.50
C ALA A 217 -11.55 -25.76 -10.60
N ASP A 218 -11.41 -27.03 -10.17
CA ASP A 218 -10.15 -27.77 -10.32
C ASP A 218 -9.76 -27.94 -11.80
N GLY A 219 -10.71 -28.28 -12.65
CA GLY A 219 -10.48 -28.39 -14.10
C GLY A 219 -10.11 -27.06 -14.76
N ALA A 220 -10.79 -25.99 -14.41
CA ALA A 220 -10.50 -24.65 -14.92
C ALA A 220 -9.08 -24.19 -14.52
N GLY A 221 -8.69 -24.41 -13.25
CA GLY A 221 -7.36 -24.10 -12.76
C GLY A 221 -6.26 -24.86 -13.51
N ARG A 222 -6.44 -26.17 -13.70
CA ARG A 222 -5.45 -27.00 -14.45
C ARG A 222 -5.27 -26.57 -15.90
N GLY A 223 -6.28 -25.95 -16.52
CA GLY A 223 -6.21 -25.39 -17.86
C GLY A 223 -5.42 -24.08 -17.98
N CYS A 224 -5.05 -23.45 -16.88
CA CYS A 224 -4.43 -22.12 -16.84
C CYS A 224 -2.90 -22.17 -17.11
N THR A 225 -2.46 -22.81 -18.23
CA THR A 225 -1.05 -22.85 -18.62
C THR A 225 -0.56 -21.57 -19.32
N MET A 226 -0.97 -20.42 -18.85
CA MET A 226 -0.70 -19.11 -19.44
C MET A 226 0.23 -18.32 -18.53
N ALA A 227 1.23 -17.67 -19.12
CA ALA A 227 2.21 -16.87 -18.37
C ALA A 227 1.65 -15.56 -17.83
N ILE A 228 0.55 -15.08 -18.41
CA ILE A 228 -0.13 -13.86 -18.00
C ILE A 228 -1.57 -14.20 -17.65
N GLN A 229 -1.92 -13.93 -16.38
CA GLN A 229 -3.24 -14.27 -15.83
C GLN A 229 -3.84 -13.06 -15.13
N TYR A 230 -5.09 -12.77 -15.41
CA TYR A 230 -5.88 -11.74 -14.75
C TYR A 230 -7.14 -12.32 -14.14
N TYR A 231 -7.24 -12.23 -12.83
CA TYR A 231 -8.40 -12.59 -12.02
C TYR A 231 -9.07 -11.31 -11.52
N ASP A 232 -10.26 -11.02 -12.03
CA ASP A 232 -11.02 -9.84 -11.65
C ASP A 232 -12.17 -10.22 -10.68
N GLU A 233 -12.45 -9.34 -9.71
CA GLU A 233 -13.43 -9.57 -8.65
C GLU A 233 -13.15 -10.86 -7.86
N PHE A 234 -11.87 -11.12 -7.54
CA PHE A 234 -11.41 -12.39 -6.97
C PHE A 234 -12.05 -12.73 -5.62
N GLY A 235 -12.28 -11.75 -4.73
CA GLY A 235 -12.96 -11.95 -3.44
C GLY A 235 -14.41 -12.41 -3.55
N PHE A 236 -14.99 -12.35 -4.77
CA PHE A 236 -16.36 -12.79 -5.08
C PHE A 236 -16.41 -13.97 -6.09
N MET A 237 -15.24 -14.49 -6.45
CA MET A 237 -15.14 -15.57 -7.45
C MET A 237 -15.42 -16.91 -6.77
N PRO A 238 -16.48 -17.66 -7.17
CA PRO A 238 -16.78 -18.95 -6.59
C PRO A 238 -15.61 -19.92 -6.70
N TYR A 239 -15.28 -20.59 -5.59
CA TYR A 239 -14.19 -21.57 -5.51
C TYR A 239 -12.81 -21.01 -5.87
N ASN A 240 -12.54 -19.75 -5.54
CA ASN A 240 -11.28 -19.08 -5.84
C ASN A 240 -10.06 -19.81 -5.26
N ASP A 241 -10.17 -20.39 -4.09
CA ASP A 241 -9.14 -21.23 -3.44
C ASP A 241 -8.78 -22.46 -4.28
N VAL A 242 -9.80 -23.14 -4.83
CA VAL A 242 -9.61 -24.32 -5.68
C VAL A 242 -9.05 -23.95 -7.05
N ILE A 243 -9.58 -22.89 -7.66
CA ILE A 243 -9.11 -22.36 -8.96
C ILE A 243 -7.64 -21.97 -8.85
N TYR A 244 -7.30 -21.15 -7.87
CA TYR A 244 -5.93 -20.68 -7.67
C TYR A 244 -4.97 -21.84 -7.35
N GLY A 245 -5.34 -22.72 -6.41
CA GLY A 245 -4.53 -23.88 -6.04
C GLY A 245 -4.23 -24.81 -7.22
N ALA A 246 -5.20 -25.01 -8.12
CA ALA A 246 -5.04 -25.79 -9.34
C ALA A 246 -4.29 -25.04 -10.46
N ALA A 247 -4.44 -23.71 -10.54
CA ALA A 247 -3.82 -22.87 -11.57
C ALA A 247 -2.33 -22.60 -11.28
N PHE A 248 -1.96 -22.43 -10.02
CA PHE A 248 -0.63 -21.97 -9.62
C PHE A 248 0.53 -22.85 -10.13
N PRO A 249 0.49 -24.20 -10.07
CA PRO A 249 1.56 -25.04 -10.63
C PRO A 249 1.72 -24.86 -12.15
N ALA A 250 0.61 -24.75 -12.89
CA ALA A 250 0.61 -24.51 -14.32
C ALA A 250 1.16 -23.13 -14.68
N PHE A 251 0.75 -22.10 -13.94
CA PHE A 251 1.28 -20.75 -14.05
C PHE A 251 2.78 -20.70 -13.72
N SER A 252 3.22 -21.33 -12.64
CA SER A 252 4.63 -21.37 -12.25
C SER A 252 5.52 -21.93 -13.37
N ARG A 253 5.05 -23.00 -14.02
CA ARG A 253 5.75 -23.57 -15.18
C ARG A 253 5.75 -22.65 -16.40
N ALA A 254 4.62 -22.03 -16.71
CA ALA A 254 4.50 -21.07 -17.81
C ALA A 254 5.37 -19.83 -17.56
N LYS A 255 5.41 -19.34 -16.32
CA LYS A 255 6.27 -18.24 -15.86
C LYS A 255 7.75 -18.55 -16.04
N GLN A 256 8.20 -19.76 -15.66
CA GLN A 256 9.58 -20.20 -15.88
C GLN A 256 9.95 -20.22 -17.37
N ASN A 257 9.07 -20.75 -18.22
CA ASN A 257 9.27 -20.78 -19.67
C ASN A 257 9.31 -19.35 -20.27
N ALA A 258 8.39 -18.48 -19.86
CA ALA A 258 8.37 -17.10 -20.30
C ALA A 258 9.66 -16.37 -19.89
N ARG A 259 10.11 -16.54 -18.64
CA ARG A 259 11.35 -15.96 -18.14
C ARG A 259 12.58 -16.43 -18.94
N ALA A 260 12.65 -17.75 -19.24
CA ALA A 260 13.74 -18.33 -20.04
C ALA A 260 13.79 -17.78 -21.48
N ASN A 261 12.64 -17.38 -22.03
CA ASN A 261 12.49 -16.83 -23.37
C ASN A 261 12.39 -15.30 -23.39
N ASN A 262 12.62 -14.66 -22.26
CA ASN A 262 12.50 -13.21 -22.11
C ASN A 262 11.12 -12.67 -22.57
N ALA A 263 10.05 -13.40 -22.30
CA ALA A 263 8.68 -13.00 -22.57
C ALA A 263 8.01 -12.49 -21.28
N PRO A 264 7.01 -11.59 -21.37
CA PRO A 264 6.32 -11.07 -20.20
C PRO A 264 5.52 -12.17 -19.49
N TYR A 265 5.44 -12.04 -18.17
CA TYR A 265 4.67 -12.93 -17.30
C TYR A 265 4.19 -12.15 -16.07
N GLY A 266 3.20 -12.67 -15.41
CA GLY A 266 2.68 -12.14 -14.14
C GLY A 266 1.24 -12.53 -13.89
N MET A 267 0.87 -12.53 -12.62
CA MET A 267 -0.49 -12.73 -12.18
C MET A 267 -1.02 -11.42 -11.58
N LEU A 268 -2.15 -10.97 -12.10
CA LEU A 268 -2.90 -9.86 -11.56
C LEU A 268 -4.17 -10.38 -10.90
N ILE A 269 -4.35 -10.04 -9.66
CA ILE A 269 -5.60 -10.23 -8.91
C ILE A 269 -6.15 -8.85 -8.58
N THR A 270 -7.38 -8.55 -8.98
CA THR A 270 -8.07 -7.34 -8.56
C THR A 270 -9.35 -7.68 -7.82
N THR A 271 -9.65 -6.93 -6.78
CA THR A 271 -10.90 -7.06 -6.04
C THR A 271 -11.24 -5.77 -5.30
N THR A 272 -12.46 -5.62 -4.83
CA THR A 272 -12.82 -4.91 -3.61
C THR A 272 -12.94 -5.94 -2.49
N PRO A 273 -12.94 -5.56 -1.21
CA PRO A 273 -13.09 -6.51 -0.11
C PRO A 273 -14.23 -7.50 -0.31
N GLY A 274 -13.94 -8.78 -0.16
CA GLY A 274 -14.90 -9.86 -0.23
C GLY A 274 -15.78 -9.95 1.01
N ASP A 275 -16.81 -10.78 0.94
CA ASP A 275 -17.64 -11.08 2.10
C ASP A 275 -16.90 -12.08 3.01
N MET A 276 -16.49 -11.62 4.20
CA MET A 276 -15.75 -12.42 5.19
C MET A 276 -16.56 -13.56 5.81
N THR A 277 -17.87 -13.63 5.56
CA THR A 277 -18.69 -14.78 5.94
C THR A 277 -18.53 -15.95 4.95
N THR A 278 -18.01 -15.69 3.76
CA THR A 278 -17.77 -16.69 2.71
C THR A 278 -16.33 -17.21 2.73
N LYS A 279 -16.13 -18.41 2.20
CA LYS A 279 -14.77 -18.98 2.03
C LYS A 279 -13.94 -18.16 1.04
N GLU A 280 -14.58 -17.69 0.00
CA GLU A 280 -13.98 -16.92 -1.07
C GLU A 280 -13.43 -15.58 -0.56
N GLY A 281 -14.22 -14.88 0.27
CA GLY A 281 -13.80 -13.64 0.89
C GLY A 281 -12.64 -13.86 1.86
N LYS A 282 -12.74 -14.86 2.75
CA LYS A 282 -11.65 -15.22 3.68
C LYS A 282 -10.37 -15.55 2.94
N TYR A 283 -10.44 -16.41 1.92
CA TYR A 283 -9.26 -16.79 1.15
C TYR A 283 -8.58 -15.61 0.45
N ALA A 284 -9.37 -14.70 -0.14
CA ALA A 284 -8.84 -13.50 -0.76
C ALA A 284 -8.20 -12.55 0.29
N ASN A 285 -8.79 -12.44 1.48
CA ASN A 285 -8.20 -11.67 2.58
C ASN A 285 -6.88 -12.28 3.07
N ASP A 286 -6.80 -13.60 3.20
CA ASP A 286 -5.56 -14.29 3.58
C ASP A 286 -4.44 -14.06 2.55
N MET A 287 -4.77 -14.11 1.25
CA MET A 287 -3.82 -13.79 0.19
C MET A 287 -3.30 -12.34 0.28
N ARG A 288 -4.19 -11.39 0.55
CA ARG A 288 -3.84 -9.99 0.76
C ARG A 288 -2.90 -9.81 1.94
N LEU A 289 -3.26 -10.38 3.11
CA LEU A 289 -2.46 -10.27 4.34
C LEU A 289 -1.07 -10.89 4.21
N ASN A 290 -0.95 -11.95 3.39
CA ASN A 290 0.32 -12.60 3.11
C ASN A 290 1.20 -11.84 2.10
N ALA A 291 0.63 -10.92 1.31
CA ALA A 291 1.35 -10.20 0.27
C ALA A 291 2.25 -9.09 0.85
N THR A 292 3.30 -8.74 0.13
CA THR A 292 4.17 -7.61 0.49
C THR A 292 3.45 -6.30 0.22
N GLU A 293 3.25 -5.47 1.23
CA GLU A 293 2.60 -4.18 1.08
C GLU A 293 3.40 -3.28 0.15
N TRP A 294 2.71 -2.71 -0.85
CA TRP A 294 3.32 -1.78 -1.78
C TRP A 294 3.60 -0.42 -1.13
N ASN A 295 4.77 0.12 -1.39
CA ASN A 295 5.12 1.49 -1.00
C ASN A 295 5.75 2.22 -2.19
N GLU A 296 5.42 3.49 -2.37
CA GLU A 296 5.91 4.30 -3.49
C GLU A 296 7.43 4.52 -3.46
N SER A 297 8.07 4.43 -2.29
CA SER A 297 9.54 4.48 -2.19
C SER A 297 10.21 3.34 -2.95
N TYR A 298 9.51 2.26 -3.27
CA TYR A 298 10.04 1.15 -4.07
C TYR A 298 10.28 1.52 -5.54
N TYR A 299 9.76 2.66 -6.01
CA TYR A 299 10.17 3.19 -7.31
C TYR A 299 11.67 3.53 -7.39
N ASP A 300 12.31 3.80 -6.24
CA ASP A 300 13.74 4.11 -6.14
C ASP A 300 14.62 2.85 -6.05
N ASN A 301 14.01 1.68 -5.88
CA ASN A 301 14.76 0.44 -5.77
C ASN A 301 15.30 0.00 -7.13
N THR A 302 16.48 -0.59 -7.12
CA THR A 302 17.02 -1.31 -8.29
C THR A 302 16.24 -2.61 -8.53
N TYR A 303 16.46 -3.22 -9.69
CA TYR A 303 15.84 -4.52 -10.00
C TYR A 303 16.23 -5.59 -8.97
N GLU A 304 17.51 -5.60 -8.57
CA GLU A 304 18.06 -6.53 -7.59
C GLU A 304 17.40 -6.33 -6.22
N GLU A 305 17.24 -5.09 -5.77
CA GLU A 305 16.56 -4.76 -4.51
C GLU A 305 15.08 -5.16 -4.55
N MET A 306 14.40 -4.99 -5.69
CA MET A 306 13.01 -5.46 -5.86
C MET A 306 12.91 -7.00 -5.85
N GLU A 307 13.85 -7.71 -6.45
CA GLU A 307 13.91 -9.17 -6.39
C GLU A 307 14.21 -9.67 -4.98
N GLU A 308 15.10 -9.00 -4.24
CA GLU A 308 15.37 -9.30 -2.85
C GLU A 308 14.14 -9.04 -1.98
N LEU A 309 13.45 -7.91 -2.17
CA LEU A 309 12.22 -7.58 -1.48
C LEU A 309 11.14 -8.66 -1.71
N ARG A 310 10.90 -9.06 -2.96
CA ARG A 310 9.97 -10.14 -3.29
C ARG A 310 10.35 -11.46 -2.64
N ASN A 311 11.65 -11.81 -2.64
CA ASN A 311 12.13 -13.09 -2.13
C ASN A 311 12.25 -13.11 -0.59
N SER A 312 12.26 -11.94 0.07
CA SER A 312 12.27 -11.84 1.53
C SER A 312 10.95 -12.31 2.15
N ASN A 313 9.85 -12.11 1.45
CA ASN A 313 8.55 -12.63 1.85
C ASN A 313 8.46 -14.14 1.55
N LYS A 314 8.38 -14.96 2.61
CA LYS A 314 8.31 -16.42 2.49
C LYS A 314 6.89 -16.94 2.24
N ASN A 315 5.87 -16.11 2.50
CA ASN A 315 4.48 -16.51 2.43
C ASN A 315 3.86 -16.23 1.07
N SER A 316 4.36 -15.23 0.33
CA SER A 316 3.75 -14.79 -0.92
C SER A 316 4.77 -14.22 -1.90
N THR A 317 4.46 -14.31 -3.20
CA THR A 317 5.20 -13.62 -4.28
C THR A 317 4.50 -12.34 -4.74
N PHE A 318 3.35 -12.04 -4.15
CA PHE A 318 2.53 -10.90 -4.54
C PHE A 318 2.96 -9.61 -3.84
N PHE A 319 2.84 -8.51 -4.56
CA PHE A 319 2.77 -7.18 -3.97
C PHE A 319 1.31 -6.80 -3.78
N HIS A 320 0.96 -6.23 -2.62
CA HIS A 320 -0.38 -5.74 -2.32
C HIS A 320 -0.45 -4.23 -2.54
N ILE A 321 -1.21 -3.80 -3.54
CA ILE A 321 -1.49 -2.41 -3.85
C ILE A 321 -2.84 -2.03 -3.25
N ARG A 322 -2.86 -1.06 -2.34
CA ARG A 322 -4.09 -0.50 -1.78
C ARG A 322 -3.97 1.02 -1.73
N TYR A 323 -4.96 1.71 -2.29
CA TYR A 323 -5.10 3.15 -2.19
C TYR A 323 -6.55 3.52 -1.91
N THR A 324 -6.78 4.48 -1.02
CA THR A 324 -8.10 5.07 -0.79
C THR A 324 -8.50 5.96 -1.96
N TYR A 325 -9.79 6.29 -2.06
CA TYR A 325 -10.28 7.17 -3.13
C TYR A 325 -9.63 8.57 -3.07
N GLN A 326 -9.32 9.09 -1.87
CA GLN A 326 -8.61 10.36 -1.68
C GLN A 326 -7.19 10.28 -2.25
N GLN A 327 -6.44 9.24 -1.92
CA GLN A 327 -5.09 9.01 -2.43
C GLN A 327 -5.05 8.89 -3.97
N LEU A 328 -6.17 8.56 -4.59
CA LEU A 328 -6.33 8.48 -6.04
C LEU A 328 -6.79 9.80 -6.66
N GLY A 329 -6.96 10.85 -5.86
CA GLY A 329 -7.36 12.19 -6.31
C GLY A 329 -8.86 12.34 -6.54
N SER A 330 -9.70 11.47 -5.96
CA SER A 330 -11.14 11.65 -5.93
C SER A 330 -11.52 12.43 -4.68
N GLY A 331 -12.30 13.48 -4.88
CA GLY A 331 -12.81 14.32 -3.80
C GLY A 331 -14.05 13.71 -3.15
N GLU A 332 -14.61 14.50 -2.29
CA GLU A 332 -15.82 14.19 -1.56
C GLU A 332 -17.03 14.02 -2.46
N ASP A 333 -17.12 14.77 -3.57
CA ASP A 333 -18.22 14.60 -4.55
C ASP A 333 -18.36 13.14 -4.98
N TYR A 334 -17.22 12.44 -5.20
CA TYR A 334 -17.24 11.02 -5.49
C TYR A 334 -17.82 10.21 -4.31
N PHE A 335 -17.41 10.51 -3.08
CA PHE A 335 -17.92 9.80 -1.91
C PHE A 335 -19.41 9.98 -1.72
N LEU A 336 -19.89 11.22 -1.79
CA LEU A 336 -21.31 11.56 -1.68
C LEU A 336 -22.15 10.92 -2.79
N GLU A 337 -21.63 10.89 -4.03
CA GLU A 337 -22.26 10.19 -5.14
C GLU A 337 -22.42 8.70 -4.85
N MET A 338 -21.35 8.07 -4.33
CA MET A 338 -21.40 6.65 -3.95
C MET A 338 -22.36 6.41 -2.79
N VAL A 339 -22.39 7.25 -1.76
CA VAL A 339 -23.33 7.15 -0.63
C VAL A 339 -24.78 7.25 -1.10
N LYS A 340 -25.08 8.21 -1.98
CA LYS A 340 -26.40 8.37 -2.58
C LYS A 340 -26.76 7.18 -3.49
N GLY A 341 -25.82 6.75 -4.32
CA GLY A 341 -26.01 5.61 -5.25
C GLY A 341 -26.24 4.28 -4.54
N TYR A 342 -25.62 4.05 -3.39
CA TYR A 342 -25.84 2.88 -2.54
C TYR A 342 -27.02 3.03 -1.58
N ASN A 343 -27.81 4.11 -1.69
CA ASN A 343 -28.95 4.37 -0.84
C ASN A 343 -28.62 4.28 0.65
N LYS A 344 -27.49 4.86 1.05
CA LYS A 344 -26.98 4.85 2.42
C LYS A 344 -26.74 3.44 3.01
N ASN A 345 -26.49 2.45 2.16
CA ASN A 345 -26.09 1.10 2.61
C ASN A 345 -24.61 1.11 3.03
N TRP A 346 -24.37 1.38 4.30
CA TRP A 346 -23.02 1.51 4.86
C TRP A 346 -22.17 0.25 4.70
N ALA A 347 -22.73 -0.94 4.76
CA ALA A 347 -21.99 -2.17 4.53
C ALA A 347 -21.40 -2.22 3.11
N LEU A 348 -22.14 -1.75 2.11
CA LEU A 348 -21.64 -1.63 0.75
C LEU A 348 -20.62 -0.50 0.60
N ILE A 349 -20.85 0.65 1.25
CA ILE A 349 -19.94 1.81 1.18
C ILE A 349 -18.61 1.43 1.79
N ARG A 350 -18.58 0.84 2.99
CA ARG A 350 -17.36 0.37 3.66
C ARG A 350 -16.57 -0.58 2.78
N ARG A 351 -17.24 -1.55 2.15
CA ARG A 351 -16.60 -2.52 1.28
C ARG A 351 -16.12 -1.95 -0.05
N GLU A 352 -16.98 -1.23 -0.76
CA GLU A 352 -16.74 -0.87 -2.16
C GLU A 352 -15.98 0.45 -2.33
N VAL A 353 -16.06 1.34 -1.33
CA VAL A 353 -15.48 2.69 -1.36
C VAL A 353 -14.34 2.83 -0.37
N LEU A 354 -14.55 2.41 0.89
CA LEU A 354 -13.55 2.53 1.95
C LEU A 354 -12.58 1.35 2.01
N LEU A 355 -12.84 0.28 1.24
CA LEU A 355 -12.01 -0.93 1.15
C LEU A 355 -11.81 -1.65 2.50
N GLU A 356 -12.87 -1.75 3.27
CA GLU A 356 -12.86 -2.43 4.56
C GLU A 356 -13.25 -3.90 4.42
N TRP A 357 -12.40 -4.79 4.88
CA TRP A 357 -12.65 -6.23 4.98
C TRP A 357 -13.43 -6.61 6.23
N ALA A 358 -13.32 -5.78 7.24
CA ALA A 358 -14.00 -6.00 8.50
C ALA A 358 -15.51 -5.74 8.36
N VAL A 359 -16.30 -6.71 8.77
CA VAL A 359 -17.73 -6.51 9.01
C VAL A 359 -17.92 -6.63 10.53
N MET A 360 -18.48 -5.59 11.14
CA MET A 360 -18.79 -5.62 12.56
C MET A 360 -19.68 -6.81 12.84
N SER A 361 -19.30 -7.61 13.83
CA SER A 361 -20.07 -8.78 14.26
C SER A 361 -21.24 -8.34 15.15
N ASP A 362 -22.39 -9.00 15.03
CA ASP A 362 -23.53 -8.83 15.95
C ASP A 362 -23.17 -9.10 17.42
N ASN A 363 -22.06 -9.81 17.66
CA ASN A 363 -21.51 -10.09 18.99
C ASN A 363 -20.28 -9.24 19.32
N CYS A 364 -20.07 -8.11 18.63
CA CYS A 364 -18.99 -7.18 18.95
C CYS A 364 -19.17 -6.63 20.36
N PRO A 365 -18.09 -6.57 21.18
CA PRO A 365 -18.18 -6.07 22.54
C PRO A 365 -18.27 -4.54 22.65
N PHE A 366 -18.11 -3.83 21.53
CA PHE A 366 -18.09 -2.37 21.48
C PHE A 366 -19.34 -1.84 20.79
N GLU A 367 -19.78 -0.64 21.21
CA GLU A 367 -20.90 0.04 20.58
C GLU A 367 -20.50 0.49 19.15
N TYR A 368 -21.47 0.44 18.25
CA TYR A 368 -21.27 0.79 16.85
C TYR A 368 -20.82 2.25 16.69
N GLU A 369 -21.47 3.14 17.41
CA GLU A 369 -21.22 4.59 17.41
C GLU A 369 -19.78 4.91 17.87
N ASP A 370 -19.28 4.20 18.86
CA ASP A 370 -17.90 4.38 19.36
C ASP A 370 -16.87 4.01 18.28
N LEU A 371 -17.13 2.92 17.55
CA LEU A 371 -16.27 2.47 16.48
C LEU A 371 -16.32 3.40 15.27
N GLU A 372 -17.49 3.96 14.93
CA GLU A 372 -17.59 4.95 13.86
C GLU A 372 -16.79 6.21 14.16
N ILE A 373 -16.86 6.72 15.39
CA ILE A 373 -16.06 7.88 15.81
C ILE A 373 -14.56 7.56 15.71
N ILE A 374 -14.14 6.36 16.13
CA ILE A 374 -12.74 5.94 15.98
C ILE A 374 -12.34 5.90 14.50
N ASP A 375 -13.18 5.40 13.60
CA ASP A 375 -12.87 5.37 12.18
C ASP A 375 -12.73 6.77 11.57
N VAL A 376 -13.61 7.69 11.98
CA VAL A 376 -13.54 9.11 11.57
C VAL A 376 -12.24 9.76 12.04
N LEU A 377 -11.82 9.49 13.29
CA LEU A 377 -10.62 10.06 13.88
C LEU A 377 -9.31 9.40 13.38
N ASN A 378 -9.41 8.24 12.75
CA ASN A 378 -8.25 7.53 12.21
C ASN A 378 -7.59 8.31 11.07
N LYS A 379 -6.26 8.27 11.07
CA LYS A 379 -5.48 8.81 9.97
C LYS A 379 -5.46 7.83 8.80
N LYS A 380 -5.89 8.28 7.64
CA LYS A 380 -6.00 7.40 6.46
C LYS A 380 -4.64 7.14 5.78
N GLU A 381 -3.65 8.00 6.00
CA GLU A 381 -2.28 7.83 5.49
C GLU A 381 -1.27 8.12 6.62
N PRO A 382 -0.19 7.31 6.78
CA PRO A 382 0.85 7.62 7.74
C PRO A 382 1.60 8.89 7.34
N ILE A 383 2.01 9.69 8.33
CA ILE A 383 2.84 10.88 8.10
C ILE A 383 4.17 10.48 7.45
N TYR A 384 4.71 9.35 7.87
CA TYR A 384 5.98 8.81 7.40
C TYR A 384 6.04 7.30 7.60
N THR A 385 6.81 6.58 6.78
CA THR A 385 7.07 5.14 6.95
C THR A 385 8.56 4.90 7.10
N LEU A 386 8.95 4.21 8.18
CA LEU A 386 10.30 3.71 8.38
C LEU A 386 10.40 2.27 7.88
N PHE A 387 11.51 1.97 7.21
CA PHE A 387 11.75 0.67 6.61
C PHE A 387 12.85 -0.08 7.36
N PHE A 388 12.62 -1.36 7.63
CA PHE A 388 13.54 -2.26 8.30
C PHE A 388 13.74 -3.55 7.49
N GLY A 389 14.76 -4.31 7.89
CA GLY A 389 15.21 -5.50 7.16
C GLY A 389 16.17 -5.15 6.02
N LYS A 390 16.88 -6.15 5.51
CA LYS A 390 17.89 -5.97 4.46
C LYS A 390 17.28 -5.43 3.16
N SER A 391 16.09 -5.89 2.84
CA SER A 391 15.35 -5.53 1.61
C SER A 391 14.27 -4.49 1.87
N LYS A 392 14.31 -3.77 3.00
CA LYS A 392 13.28 -2.79 3.39
C LYS A 392 11.86 -3.36 3.41
N GLN A 393 11.74 -4.64 3.76
CA GLN A 393 10.48 -5.39 3.70
C GLN A 393 9.55 -5.13 4.87
N TYR A 394 10.03 -4.61 5.99
CA TYR A 394 9.22 -4.34 7.18
C TYR A 394 8.94 -2.86 7.30
N GLN A 395 7.67 -2.49 7.35
CA GLN A 395 7.20 -1.11 7.35
C GLN A 395 6.66 -0.73 8.73
N LEU A 396 7.26 0.29 9.34
CA LEU A 396 6.73 0.93 10.54
C LEU A 396 6.08 2.25 10.12
N HIS A 397 4.77 2.31 10.19
CA HIS A 397 3.98 3.48 9.83
C HIS A 397 3.89 4.45 11.00
N ILE A 398 4.28 5.70 10.78
CA ILE A 398 4.23 6.78 11.77
C ILE A 398 2.95 7.57 11.58
N TRP A 399 2.08 7.57 12.59
CA TRP A 399 0.77 8.20 12.55
C TRP A 399 0.73 9.57 13.24
N ASN A 400 1.49 9.73 14.32
CA ASN A 400 1.56 10.97 15.08
C ASN A 400 3.00 11.41 15.28
N LYS A 401 3.20 12.75 15.26
CA LYS A 401 4.48 13.34 15.64
C LYS A 401 4.68 13.17 17.15
N MET A 402 5.88 12.83 17.56
CA MET A 402 6.29 12.75 18.95
C MET A 402 7.17 13.95 19.28
N ASP A 403 6.98 14.53 20.47
CA ASP A 403 7.85 15.59 20.96
C ASP A 403 9.19 15.01 21.45
N ILE A 404 10.17 15.02 20.56
CA ILE A 404 11.52 14.50 20.83
C ILE A 404 12.20 15.23 22.01
N SER A 405 11.88 16.51 22.22
CA SER A 405 12.49 17.31 23.31
C SER A 405 12.10 16.78 24.70
N ASN A 406 10.97 16.12 24.81
CA ASN A 406 10.42 15.59 26.05
C ASN A 406 10.60 14.07 26.23
N MET A 407 11.26 13.38 25.31
CA MET A 407 11.47 11.92 25.38
C MET A 407 12.19 11.45 26.67
N ASN A 408 12.98 12.32 27.30
CA ASN A 408 13.65 11.97 28.56
C ASN A 408 12.69 11.99 29.77
N LEU A 409 11.61 12.79 29.69
CA LEU A 409 10.60 12.89 30.74
C LEU A 409 9.42 11.94 30.49
N TYR A 410 9.11 11.72 29.22
CA TYR A 410 8.01 10.89 28.74
C TYR A 410 8.52 9.92 27.67
N PRO A 411 9.26 8.87 28.06
CA PRO A 411 9.81 7.90 27.13
C PRO A 411 8.66 7.17 26.43
N PRO A 412 8.71 6.95 25.09
CA PRO A 412 7.71 6.17 24.39
C PRO A 412 7.68 4.73 24.90
N ILE A 413 6.52 4.11 24.83
CA ILE A 413 6.32 2.71 25.20
C ILE A 413 6.06 1.89 23.94
N ILE A 414 6.85 0.85 23.75
CA ILE A 414 6.76 -0.08 22.62
C ILE A 414 6.15 -1.38 23.12
N GLY A 415 4.95 -1.69 22.68
CA GLY A 415 4.31 -2.98 22.89
C GLY A 415 4.56 -3.89 21.70
N VAL A 416 4.90 -5.14 21.98
CA VAL A 416 5.21 -6.13 20.95
C VAL A 416 4.40 -7.39 21.21
N ASP A 417 3.60 -7.78 20.25
CA ASP A 417 2.95 -9.08 20.18
C ASP A 417 3.66 -9.96 19.15
N VAL A 418 3.95 -11.21 19.47
CA VAL A 418 4.85 -12.07 18.70
C VAL A 418 4.16 -13.33 18.24
N SER A 419 4.00 -13.50 16.94
CA SER A 419 3.50 -14.70 16.30
C SER A 419 4.61 -15.61 15.77
N GLY A 420 4.21 -16.81 15.34
CA GLY A 420 5.13 -17.82 14.80
C GLY A 420 5.57 -17.63 13.36
N ALA A 421 5.22 -16.54 12.71
CA ALA A 421 5.45 -16.29 11.28
C ALA A 421 4.90 -17.42 10.35
N MET A 422 3.91 -18.16 10.83
CA MET A 422 3.31 -19.29 10.11
C MET A 422 1.86 -18.98 9.74
N GLN A 423 1.69 -18.21 8.69
CA GLN A 423 0.48 -18.10 7.83
C GLN A 423 -0.81 -17.50 8.42
N SER A 424 -1.09 -17.49 9.73
CA SER A 424 -2.35 -16.96 10.25
C SER A 424 -2.17 -15.69 11.05
N ASP A 425 -1.28 -15.68 12.03
CA ASP A 425 -1.17 -14.58 12.98
C ASP A 425 0.03 -13.68 12.64
N SER A 426 -0.14 -12.38 12.84
CA SER A 426 0.90 -11.39 12.59
C SER A 426 1.73 -11.11 13.83
N SER A 427 3.01 -10.81 13.65
CA SER A 427 3.76 -10.11 14.70
C SER A 427 3.49 -8.62 14.57
N ALA A 428 3.15 -7.98 15.68
CA ALA A 428 2.75 -6.59 15.70
C ALA A 428 3.58 -5.76 16.70
N ILE A 429 3.86 -4.52 16.31
CA ILE A 429 4.48 -3.50 17.17
C ILE A 429 3.54 -2.30 17.22
N THR A 430 3.24 -1.82 18.42
CA THR A 430 2.58 -0.53 18.63
C THR A 430 3.44 0.34 19.54
N ILE A 431 3.66 1.58 19.13
CA ILE A 431 4.41 2.58 19.89
C ILE A 431 3.45 3.66 20.35
N ILE A 432 3.41 3.93 21.63
CA ILE A 432 2.60 5.00 22.23
C ILE A 432 3.46 6.08 22.89
N ASP A 433 2.96 7.29 22.90
CA ASP A 433 3.50 8.39 23.68
C ASP A 433 3.09 8.21 25.17
N SER A 434 4.04 8.13 26.07
CA SER A 434 3.73 7.95 27.48
C SER A 434 3.10 9.19 28.15
N LYS A 435 3.14 10.36 27.53
CA LYS A 435 2.50 11.58 28.01
C LYS A 435 1.01 11.61 27.69
N THR A 436 0.68 11.32 26.43
CA THR A 436 -0.69 11.47 25.89
C THR A 436 -1.39 10.14 25.67
N THR A 437 -0.64 9.04 25.71
CA THR A 437 -1.07 7.69 25.33
C THR A 437 -1.56 7.55 23.88
N ASN A 438 -1.24 8.53 23.02
CA ASN A 438 -1.55 8.47 21.60
C ASN A 438 -0.69 7.39 20.92
N VAL A 439 -1.28 6.68 19.98
CA VAL A 439 -0.51 5.78 19.09
C VAL A 439 0.35 6.63 18.17
N ILE A 440 1.67 6.44 18.27
CA ILE A 440 2.68 7.12 17.44
C ILE A 440 2.90 6.32 16.17
N ALA A 441 3.15 5.00 16.31
CA ALA A 441 3.52 4.16 15.18
C ALA A 441 3.01 2.74 15.34
N THR A 442 2.82 2.07 14.19
CA THR A 442 2.45 0.65 14.12
C THR A 442 3.24 -0.08 13.05
N LEU A 443 3.58 -1.35 13.33
CA LEU A 443 4.06 -2.33 12.36
C LEU A 443 3.23 -3.60 12.53
N ASN A 444 2.78 -4.18 11.43
CA ASN A 444 2.08 -5.45 11.40
C ASN A 444 2.67 -6.31 10.27
N CYS A 445 3.09 -7.53 10.58
CA CYS A 445 3.71 -8.39 9.59
C CYS A 445 3.55 -9.87 9.98
N ASN A 446 2.97 -10.68 9.11
CA ASN A 446 2.74 -12.10 9.33
C ASN A 446 3.86 -13.03 8.82
N TYR A 447 4.91 -12.47 8.25
CA TYR A 447 6.06 -13.23 7.75
C TYR A 447 7.41 -12.83 8.37
N ILE A 448 7.40 -12.01 9.44
CA ILE A 448 8.62 -11.61 10.14
C ILE A 448 9.05 -12.70 11.15
N PRO A 449 10.24 -13.30 11.00
CA PRO A 449 10.76 -14.23 12.00
C PRO A 449 11.11 -13.54 13.33
N SER A 450 11.09 -14.29 14.44
CA SER A 450 11.35 -13.75 15.79
C SER A 450 12.72 -13.07 15.94
N ASP A 451 13.75 -13.54 15.26
CA ASP A 451 15.08 -12.95 15.28
C ASP A 451 15.15 -11.63 14.50
N GLU A 452 14.48 -11.55 13.35
CA GLU A 452 14.37 -10.31 12.58
C GLU A 452 13.46 -9.30 13.30
N LEU A 453 12.38 -9.73 13.94
CA LEU A 453 11.54 -8.87 14.77
C LEU A 453 12.35 -8.28 15.94
N ALA A 454 13.16 -9.09 16.61
CA ALA A 454 14.06 -8.61 17.65
C ALA A 454 15.05 -7.57 17.11
N GLN A 455 15.57 -7.77 15.88
CA GLN A 455 16.45 -6.80 15.23
C GLN A 455 15.71 -5.50 14.90
N VAL A 456 14.45 -5.56 14.43
CA VAL A 456 13.61 -4.38 14.18
C VAL A 456 13.39 -3.59 15.47
N VAL A 457 13.01 -4.26 16.57
CA VAL A 457 12.86 -3.60 17.88
C VAL A 457 14.18 -2.97 18.34
N TYR A 458 15.28 -3.69 18.20
CA TYR A 458 16.63 -3.18 18.51
C TYR A 458 16.96 -1.91 17.71
N ASP A 459 16.68 -1.93 16.41
CA ASP A 459 16.92 -0.79 15.52
C ASP A 459 16.05 0.42 15.86
N ILE A 460 14.75 0.19 16.15
CA ILE A 460 13.83 1.26 16.59
C ILE A 460 14.39 1.95 17.84
N VAL A 461 14.77 1.18 18.85
CA VAL A 461 15.29 1.73 20.11
C VAL A 461 16.62 2.45 19.89
N THR A 462 17.58 1.81 19.22
CA THR A 462 18.93 2.37 19.11
C THR A 462 19.04 3.56 18.17
N LYS A 463 18.28 3.58 17.09
CA LYS A 463 18.39 4.61 16.04
C LYS A 463 17.43 5.77 16.26
N TYR A 464 16.24 5.51 16.80
CA TYR A 464 15.16 6.51 16.83
C TYR A 464 14.67 6.85 18.25
N MET A 465 14.64 5.88 19.17
CA MET A 465 14.00 6.02 20.48
C MET A 465 14.85 5.44 21.62
N PRO A 466 16.03 5.99 21.92
CA PRO A 466 17.01 5.36 22.85
C PRO A 466 16.50 5.24 24.29
N ASN A 467 15.47 5.98 24.68
CA ASN A 467 14.85 5.93 26.00
C ASN A 467 13.52 5.16 26.03
N ALA A 468 13.09 4.58 24.91
CA ALA A 468 11.85 3.83 24.85
C ALA A 468 11.84 2.65 25.83
N ILE A 469 10.66 2.33 26.36
CA ILE A 469 10.42 1.13 27.15
C ILE A 469 9.80 0.08 26.24
N VAL A 470 10.35 -1.10 26.23
CA VAL A 470 9.91 -2.20 25.38
C VAL A 470 9.25 -3.28 26.23
N ASN A 471 7.98 -3.55 25.96
CA ASN A 471 7.27 -4.67 26.56
C ASN A 471 6.85 -5.69 25.49
N VAL A 472 7.38 -6.89 25.62
CA VAL A 472 7.10 -8.01 24.71
C VAL A 472 6.18 -8.99 25.41
N GLU A 473 5.14 -9.45 24.72
CA GLU A 473 4.33 -10.57 25.20
C GLU A 473 5.20 -11.84 25.27
N ARG A 474 5.29 -12.46 26.46
CA ARG A 474 6.18 -13.60 26.69
C ARG A 474 5.53 -14.95 26.37
N ASN A 475 4.22 -14.99 26.23
CA ASN A 475 3.50 -16.23 25.99
C ASN A 475 3.90 -16.90 24.68
N GLY A 476 3.85 -18.22 24.67
CA GLY A 476 4.31 -18.99 23.51
C GLY A 476 5.84 -18.95 23.35
N GLY A 477 6.42 -19.86 22.64
CA GLY A 477 7.89 -19.94 22.47
C GLY A 477 8.49 -18.75 21.72
N PHE A 478 7.70 -18.03 20.94
CA PHE A 478 8.16 -16.97 20.02
C PHE A 478 8.49 -15.68 20.77
N GLY A 479 7.65 -15.22 21.69
CA GLY A 479 7.95 -14.06 22.52
C GLY A 479 9.16 -14.28 23.43
N ALA A 480 9.30 -15.48 23.97
CA ALA A 480 10.49 -15.85 24.73
C ALA A 480 11.77 -15.83 23.84
N SER A 481 11.66 -16.18 22.56
CA SER A 481 12.78 -16.11 21.59
C SER A 481 13.22 -14.67 21.36
N VAL A 482 12.29 -13.76 21.08
CA VAL A 482 12.56 -12.32 20.92
C VAL A 482 13.23 -11.76 22.16
N LEU A 483 12.66 -12.01 23.34
CA LEU A 483 13.22 -11.58 24.62
C LEU A 483 14.61 -12.16 24.87
N GLY A 484 14.85 -13.44 24.51
CA GLY A 484 16.15 -14.10 24.66
C GLY A 484 17.28 -13.40 23.89
N ILE A 485 16.93 -12.79 22.74
CA ILE A 485 17.87 -11.99 21.93
C ILE A 485 18.04 -10.60 22.57
N LEU A 486 16.94 -9.91 22.87
CA LEU A 486 16.96 -8.53 23.35
C LEU A 486 17.62 -8.39 24.73
N VAL A 487 17.45 -9.37 25.62
CA VAL A 487 18.11 -9.39 26.96
C VAL A 487 19.62 -9.47 26.85
N LYS A 488 20.16 -10.05 25.76
CA LYS A 488 21.60 -10.13 25.49
C LYS A 488 22.17 -8.91 24.77
N SER A 489 21.28 -8.01 24.30
CA SER A 489 21.67 -6.83 23.54
C SER A 489 21.90 -5.59 24.44
N SER A 490 22.40 -4.50 23.85
CA SER A 490 22.61 -3.22 24.52
C SER A 490 21.34 -2.55 25.03
N ILE A 491 20.17 -2.91 24.47
CA ILE A 491 18.87 -2.36 24.87
C ILE A 491 18.21 -3.12 26.03
N LYS A 492 18.91 -4.02 26.68
CA LYS A 492 18.40 -4.73 27.88
C LYS A 492 17.82 -3.77 28.92
N ARG A 493 18.41 -2.59 29.09
CA ARG A 493 17.95 -1.55 30.03
C ARG A 493 16.59 -0.96 29.66
N ASN A 494 16.20 -1.08 28.41
CA ASN A 494 14.94 -0.59 27.87
C ASN A 494 13.79 -1.61 28.04
N LEU A 495 14.11 -2.87 28.35
CA LEU A 495 13.12 -3.91 28.45
C LEU A 495 12.35 -3.79 29.78
N TYR A 496 11.02 -3.73 29.67
CA TYR A 496 10.13 -3.84 30.82
C TYR A 496 10.33 -5.19 31.52
N PHE A 497 10.29 -5.18 32.84
CA PHE A 497 10.38 -6.39 33.65
C PHE A 497 9.51 -6.29 34.90
N GLU A 498 9.05 -7.44 35.37
CA GLU A 498 8.37 -7.63 36.64
C GLU A 498 9.28 -8.38 37.61
N ILE A 499 9.13 -8.11 38.89
CA ILE A 499 9.83 -8.84 39.95
C ILE A 499 8.90 -9.93 40.47
N LYS A 500 9.18 -11.18 40.14
CA LYS A 500 8.36 -12.33 40.57
C LYS A 500 9.12 -13.20 41.57
N ASP A 501 8.40 -13.71 42.59
CA ASP A 501 8.95 -14.69 43.50
C ASP A 501 9.00 -16.06 42.82
N ARG A 502 10.22 -16.55 42.53
CA ARG A 502 10.44 -17.88 41.98
C ARG A 502 10.81 -18.83 43.13
N THR A 503 10.07 -19.90 43.29
CA THR A 503 10.45 -20.98 44.20
C THR A 503 11.54 -21.79 43.52
N LEU A 504 12.75 -21.75 44.07
CA LEU A 504 13.82 -22.67 43.66
C LEU A 504 13.49 -24.04 44.24
N GLU A 505 13.23 -24.99 43.35
CA GLU A 505 13.15 -26.40 43.75
C GLU A 505 14.58 -26.90 44.05
N ASP A 506 14.68 -27.57 45.19
CA ASP A 506 15.87 -28.32 45.63
C ASP A 506 17.11 -27.56 46.07
N VAL A 507 16.98 -26.79 47.17
CA VAL A 507 18.10 -26.59 48.08
C VAL A 507 17.91 -27.51 49.28
N TYR A 508 18.64 -28.60 49.37
CA TYR A 508 18.74 -29.39 50.57
C TYR A 508 19.56 -28.64 51.60
N ASP A 509 19.04 -28.47 52.81
CA ASP A 509 19.86 -27.99 53.92
C ASP A 509 20.85 -29.07 54.41
N ILE A 510 21.73 -28.67 55.28
CA ILE A 510 22.79 -29.56 55.86
C ILE A 510 22.17 -30.78 56.56
N THR A 511 20.85 -30.77 56.80
CA THR A 511 20.10 -31.87 57.46
C THR A 511 19.30 -32.71 56.47
N GLY A 512 19.41 -32.45 55.15
CA GLY A 512 18.67 -33.19 54.10
C GLY A 512 17.17 -32.83 53.98
N ARG A 513 16.73 -31.74 54.64
CA ARG A 513 15.34 -31.24 54.50
C ARG A 513 15.21 -30.37 53.28
N ARG A 514 14.13 -30.60 52.48
CA ARG A 514 13.73 -29.73 51.37
C ARG A 514 13.33 -28.35 51.86
N ASN A 515 14.16 -27.34 51.64
CA ASN A 515 13.84 -25.96 51.88
C ASN A 515 13.43 -25.27 50.58
N LYS A 516 12.17 -24.83 50.47
CA LYS A 516 11.71 -23.98 49.38
C LYS A 516 12.18 -22.57 49.62
N ARG A 517 13.26 -22.18 48.92
CA ARG A 517 13.75 -20.79 48.98
C ARG A 517 13.06 -19.97 47.92
N LYS A 518 12.33 -18.92 48.27
CA LYS A 518 11.82 -17.92 47.34
C LYS A 518 12.91 -16.97 46.99
N GLN A 519 13.17 -16.83 45.70
CA GLN A 519 14.12 -15.86 45.16
C GLN A 519 13.36 -14.87 44.27
N LYS A 520 13.58 -13.56 44.48
CA LYS A 520 13.09 -12.52 43.59
C LYS A 520 13.85 -12.52 42.30
N VAL A 521 13.20 -12.76 41.18
CA VAL A 521 13.79 -12.82 39.84
C VAL A 521 13.16 -11.77 38.95
N LYS A 522 13.99 -11.08 38.17
CA LYS A 522 13.51 -10.20 37.12
C LYS A 522 13.00 -11.03 35.95
N CYS A 523 11.71 -10.89 35.65
CA CYS A 523 11.05 -11.54 34.53
C CYS A 523 10.79 -10.47 33.46
N TYR A 524 11.55 -10.50 32.34
CA TYR A 524 11.40 -9.55 31.24
C TYR A 524 10.16 -9.84 30.44
N GLY A 525 9.46 -8.77 29.99
CA GLY A 525 8.21 -8.85 29.27
C GLY A 525 7.03 -9.22 30.18
N THR A 526 5.85 -9.33 29.60
CA THR A 526 4.59 -9.60 30.32
C THR A 526 4.01 -10.96 29.91
N ASP A 527 3.56 -11.75 30.91
CA ASP A 527 2.75 -12.95 30.66
C ASP A 527 1.29 -12.56 30.47
N ASN A 528 0.72 -12.85 29.33
CA ASN A 528 -0.71 -12.65 29.06
C ASN A 528 -1.56 -13.79 29.67
N THR A 529 -1.59 -13.82 31.01
CA THR A 529 -2.45 -14.76 31.76
C THR A 529 -3.91 -14.36 31.60
N SER A 530 -4.84 -15.27 31.95
CA SER A 530 -6.27 -14.97 31.88
C SER A 530 -6.65 -13.72 32.69
N THR A 531 -6.02 -13.52 33.86
CA THR A 531 -6.25 -12.32 34.71
C THR A 531 -5.73 -11.06 34.03
N VAL A 532 -4.49 -11.09 33.48
CA VAL A 532 -3.89 -9.95 32.77
C VAL A 532 -4.72 -9.62 31.53
N ARG A 533 -5.13 -10.65 30.76
CA ARG A 533 -5.96 -10.46 29.57
C ARG A 533 -7.30 -9.79 29.91
N ASN A 534 -7.98 -10.24 30.95
CA ASN A 534 -9.25 -9.64 31.35
C ASN A 534 -9.08 -8.17 31.75
N ASN A 535 -8.05 -7.84 32.53
CA ASN A 535 -7.77 -6.46 32.91
C ASN A 535 -7.45 -5.59 31.68
N LEU A 536 -6.71 -6.14 30.69
CA LEU A 536 -6.40 -5.44 29.44
C LEU A 536 -7.64 -5.21 28.58
N ILE A 537 -8.55 -6.18 28.52
CA ILE A 537 -9.81 -6.02 27.80
C ILE A 537 -10.69 -4.95 28.48
N GLU A 538 -10.66 -4.87 29.81
CA GLU A 538 -11.37 -3.82 30.55
C GLU A 538 -10.78 -2.43 30.26
N VAL A 539 -9.44 -2.32 30.21
CA VAL A 539 -8.76 -1.10 29.76
C VAL A 539 -9.17 -0.76 28.31
N LEU A 540 -9.23 -1.75 27.41
CA LEU A 540 -9.63 -1.55 26.03
C LEU A 540 -11.06 -1.00 25.93
N HIS A 541 -12.02 -1.57 26.69
CA HIS A 541 -13.39 -1.06 26.74
C HIS A 541 -13.45 0.42 27.18
N ASN A 542 -12.71 0.75 28.24
CA ASN A 542 -12.62 2.13 28.71
C ASN A 542 -12.03 3.05 27.62
N ARG A 543 -10.97 2.58 26.91
CA ARG A 543 -10.33 3.36 25.85
C ARG A 543 -11.25 3.59 24.66
N VAL A 544 -11.95 2.57 24.20
CA VAL A 544 -12.92 2.68 23.10
C VAL A 544 -14.04 3.65 23.47
N LYS A 545 -14.52 3.62 24.71
CA LYS A 545 -15.60 4.48 25.18
C LYS A 545 -15.16 5.94 25.37
N ASN A 546 -14.04 6.17 26.06
CA ASN A 546 -13.67 7.48 26.61
C ASN A 546 -12.44 8.12 25.95
N HIS A 547 -11.71 7.42 25.09
CA HIS A 547 -10.43 7.88 24.51
C HIS A 547 -10.32 7.50 23.03
N LYS A 548 -11.35 7.76 22.25
CA LYS A 548 -11.49 7.40 20.83
C LYS A 548 -10.41 8.00 19.95
N ASP A 549 -9.93 9.19 20.29
CA ASP A 549 -8.85 9.94 19.61
C ASP A 549 -7.48 9.27 19.70
N LYS A 550 -7.32 8.22 20.52
CA LYS A 550 -6.04 7.53 20.71
C LYS A 550 -5.76 6.45 19.68
N PHE A 551 -6.77 6.02 18.92
CA PHE A 551 -6.66 4.98 17.91
C PHE A 551 -6.30 5.57 16.53
N ALA A 552 -5.08 6.07 16.37
CA ALA A 552 -4.71 6.78 15.14
C ALA A 552 -4.53 5.88 13.91
N ALA A 553 -4.25 4.59 14.09
CA ALA A 553 -3.96 3.65 13.00
C ALA A 553 -5.22 2.91 12.54
N PRO A 554 -5.54 2.89 11.23
CA PRO A 554 -6.73 2.21 10.70
C PRO A 554 -6.82 0.72 11.02
N ILE A 555 -5.68 0.04 11.17
CA ILE A 555 -5.64 -1.37 11.54
C ILE A 555 -6.25 -1.62 12.93
N LEU A 556 -6.07 -0.71 13.88
CA LEU A 556 -6.67 -0.84 15.21
C LEU A 556 -8.19 -0.82 15.15
N HIS A 557 -8.78 0.11 14.37
CA HIS A 557 -10.23 0.12 14.14
C HIS A 557 -10.71 -1.16 13.46
N SER A 558 -9.99 -1.62 12.43
CA SER A 558 -10.34 -2.85 11.72
C SER A 558 -10.38 -4.07 12.65
N GLU A 559 -9.40 -4.21 13.53
CA GLU A 559 -9.37 -5.32 14.50
C GLU A 559 -10.43 -5.16 15.59
N LEU A 560 -10.66 -3.95 16.13
CA LEU A 560 -11.74 -3.68 17.09
C LEU A 560 -13.09 -4.10 16.53
N SER A 561 -13.40 -3.75 15.29
CA SER A 561 -14.67 -4.06 14.64
C SER A 561 -14.93 -5.56 14.48
N THR A 562 -13.88 -6.39 14.52
CA THR A 562 -13.94 -7.84 14.32
C THR A 562 -13.83 -8.62 15.62
N MET A 563 -13.64 -7.97 16.77
CA MET A 563 -13.67 -8.63 18.07
C MET A 563 -15.07 -9.12 18.39
N VAL A 564 -15.16 -10.28 19.06
CA VAL A 564 -16.42 -10.92 19.45
C VAL A 564 -16.34 -11.45 20.86
N VAL A 565 -17.48 -11.43 21.55
CA VAL A 565 -17.63 -12.15 22.81
C VAL A 565 -18.03 -13.60 22.50
N LYS A 566 -17.12 -14.54 22.74
CA LYS A 566 -17.38 -15.96 22.54
C LYS A 566 -18.29 -16.54 23.63
N LYS A 567 -18.87 -17.71 23.38
CA LYS A 567 -19.79 -18.40 24.31
C LYS A 567 -19.22 -18.65 25.72
N ASN A 568 -17.90 -18.67 25.85
CA ASN A 568 -17.18 -18.80 27.11
C ASN A 568 -16.98 -17.47 27.87
N GLY A 569 -17.54 -16.36 27.34
CA GLY A 569 -17.40 -15.02 27.87
C GLY A 569 -16.07 -14.33 27.57
N LYS A 570 -15.19 -14.95 26.80
CA LYS A 570 -13.93 -14.33 26.40
C LYS A 570 -14.14 -13.42 25.19
N THR A 571 -13.51 -12.24 25.24
CA THR A 571 -13.39 -11.34 24.11
C THR A 571 -12.14 -11.71 23.30
N GLU A 572 -12.33 -12.10 22.06
CA GLU A 572 -11.28 -12.53 21.12
C GLU A 572 -11.69 -12.10 19.70
N HIS A 573 -10.77 -12.22 18.73
CA HIS A 573 -11.13 -12.02 17.32
C HIS A 573 -12.21 -13.01 16.84
N GLY A 574 -13.01 -12.59 15.88
CA GLY A 574 -13.93 -13.45 15.15
C GLY A 574 -13.19 -14.46 14.27
N ASP A 575 -13.87 -15.51 13.82
CA ASP A 575 -13.25 -16.57 13.01
C ASP A 575 -12.75 -16.04 11.65
N GLY A 576 -11.43 -16.14 11.41
CA GLY A 576 -10.75 -15.65 10.22
C GLY A 576 -10.34 -14.18 10.30
N TYR A 577 -10.38 -13.59 11.49
CA TYR A 577 -9.87 -12.26 11.79
C TYR A 577 -8.70 -12.35 12.79
N HIS A 578 -8.04 -11.22 13.02
CA HIS A 578 -6.86 -11.10 13.87
C HIS A 578 -7.06 -9.99 14.92
N ASP A 579 -6.34 -10.07 16.03
CA ASP A 579 -6.31 -9.06 17.10
C ASP A 579 -4.87 -8.72 17.54
N ASP A 580 -3.87 -9.07 16.69
CA ASP A 580 -2.45 -8.94 16.99
C ASP A 580 -2.02 -7.49 17.23
N GLN A 581 -2.52 -6.55 16.41
CA GLN A 581 -2.21 -5.13 16.58
C GLN A 581 -2.86 -4.56 17.86
N ILE A 582 -4.08 -4.99 18.17
CA ILE A 582 -4.74 -4.62 19.44
C ILE A 582 -3.93 -5.17 20.61
N PHE A 583 -3.46 -6.42 20.57
CA PHE A 583 -2.66 -6.97 21.67
C PHE A 583 -1.31 -6.28 21.79
N SER A 584 -0.63 -5.93 20.70
CA SER A 584 0.58 -5.11 20.77
C SER A 584 0.32 -3.74 21.42
N TYR A 585 -0.81 -3.10 21.10
CA TYR A 585 -1.24 -1.86 21.76
C TYR A 585 -1.52 -2.07 23.25
N LEU A 586 -2.21 -3.15 23.61
CA LEU A 586 -2.48 -3.51 24.99
C LEU A 586 -1.21 -3.83 25.78
N MET A 587 -0.17 -4.41 25.15
CA MET A 587 1.13 -4.60 25.79
C MET A 587 1.80 -3.26 26.13
N ALA A 588 1.66 -2.25 25.29
CA ALA A 588 2.14 -0.91 25.61
C ALA A 588 1.33 -0.27 26.74
N LEU A 589 -0.01 -0.39 26.70
CA LEU A 589 -0.90 0.11 27.76
C LEU A 589 -0.73 -0.64 29.09
N TYR A 590 -0.34 -1.94 29.06
CA TYR A 590 -0.03 -2.67 30.28
C TYR A 590 1.02 -1.97 31.09
N VAL A 591 2.12 -1.59 30.47
CA VAL A 591 3.19 -0.84 31.13
C VAL A 591 2.67 0.48 31.70
N TRP A 592 1.83 1.18 30.94
CA TRP A 592 1.28 2.47 31.38
C TRP A 592 0.36 2.35 32.59
N TYR A 593 -0.59 1.40 32.59
CA TYR A 593 -1.60 1.26 33.64
C TYR A 593 -1.12 0.44 34.83
N PHE A 594 -0.41 -0.65 34.58
CA PHE A 594 -0.07 -1.68 35.57
C PHE A 594 1.43 -1.80 35.84
N GLY A 595 2.25 -1.07 35.10
CA GLY A 595 3.71 -1.16 35.23
C GLY A 595 4.17 -0.75 36.65
N GLU A 596 4.94 -1.63 37.27
CA GLU A 596 5.55 -1.39 38.56
C GLU A 596 6.90 -0.69 38.42
N ASN A 597 7.24 0.18 39.39
CA ASN A 597 8.55 0.84 39.50
C ASN A 597 8.98 1.63 38.27
N LEU A 598 8.02 2.20 37.52
CA LEU A 598 8.27 2.93 36.28
C LEU A 598 9.09 4.20 36.52
N VAL A 599 8.85 4.92 37.61
CA VAL A 599 9.58 6.14 37.96
C VAL A 599 11.04 5.83 38.30
N GLU A 600 11.27 4.76 39.05
CA GLU A 600 12.63 4.37 39.53
C GLU A 600 13.47 3.78 38.40
N ASN A 601 12.89 2.85 37.62
CA ASN A 601 13.63 2.11 36.61
C ASN A 601 13.67 2.79 35.25
N PHE A 602 12.61 3.52 34.88
CA PHE A 602 12.45 4.09 33.53
C PHE A 602 12.24 5.61 33.52
N LYS A 603 12.22 6.25 34.71
CA LYS A 603 12.06 7.70 34.86
C LYS A 603 10.75 8.27 34.29
N ILE A 604 9.72 7.44 34.11
CA ILE A 604 8.41 7.92 33.71
C ILE A 604 7.79 8.74 34.84
N ARG A 605 7.50 9.99 34.57
CA ARG A 605 6.57 10.76 35.40
C ARG A 605 5.15 10.48 34.88
N LYS A 606 4.34 9.72 35.63
CA LYS A 606 2.89 9.70 35.36
C LYS A 606 2.43 11.14 35.52
N VAL A 607 1.97 11.74 34.43
CA VAL A 607 1.10 12.90 34.54
C VAL A 607 -0.12 12.38 35.28
N GLU A 608 -0.40 12.91 36.48
CA GLU A 608 -1.74 12.74 37.03
C GLU A 608 -2.67 13.20 35.92
N LEU A 609 -3.49 12.26 35.41
CA LEU A 609 -4.52 12.58 34.44
C LEU A 609 -5.25 13.75 35.05
N LEU A 610 -5.09 14.94 34.46
CA LEU A 610 -5.85 16.12 34.80
C LEU A 610 -7.28 15.64 34.88
N ASN A 611 -7.88 15.85 36.05
CA ASN A 611 -9.19 15.36 36.44
C ASN A 611 -10.09 15.18 35.20
N ASP A 612 -10.66 13.98 35.08
CA ASP A 612 -11.52 13.54 33.95
C ASP A 612 -12.64 14.53 33.57
N GLU A 613 -12.96 15.48 34.43
CA GLU A 613 -13.98 16.52 34.23
C GLU A 613 -13.68 17.46 33.04
N ASN A 614 -12.42 17.81 32.78
CA ASN A 614 -12.09 18.74 31.66
C ASN A 614 -11.88 18.01 30.33
N VAL A 615 -11.66 16.71 30.35
CA VAL A 615 -11.61 15.87 29.12
C VAL A 615 -13.02 15.48 28.71
N ALA A 616 -13.92 15.31 29.69
CA ALA A 616 -15.33 15.04 29.47
C ALA A 616 -16.05 16.17 28.71
N GLU A 617 -15.76 17.43 29.01
CA GLU A 617 -16.42 18.58 28.31
C GLU A 617 -16.07 18.61 26.80
N GLY A 618 -14.84 18.27 26.41
CA GLY A 618 -14.47 18.21 25.00
C GLY A 618 -15.07 17.00 24.27
N VAL A 619 -15.28 15.89 24.96
CA VAL A 619 -15.89 14.67 24.43
C VAL A 619 -17.41 14.78 24.37
N TYR A 620 -18.03 15.40 25.39
CA TYR A 620 -19.47 15.69 25.39
C TYR A 620 -19.86 16.63 24.24
N SER A 621 -19.05 17.61 23.91
CA SER A 621 -19.33 18.48 22.76
C SER A 621 -19.27 17.73 21.40
N LEU A 622 -18.46 16.67 21.31
CA LEU A 622 -18.43 15.79 20.14
C LEU A 622 -19.61 14.80 20.13
N GLU A 623 -19.98 14.23 21.28
CA GLU A 623 -21.17 13.35 21.41
C GLU A 623 -22.47 14.12 21.16
N GLU A 624 -22.66 15.30 21.76
CA GLU A 624 -23.82 16.17 21.50
C GLU A 624 -23.88 16.60 20.02
N LYS A 625 -22.73 16.86 19.43
CA LYS A 625 -22.60 17.19 18.02
C LYS A 625 -22.94 15.98 17.14
N TYR A 626 -22.53 14.79 17.53
CA TYR A 626 -22.83 13.54 16.83
C TYR A 626 -24.29 13.10 17.01
N GLU A 627 -24.92 13.29 18.15
CA GLU A 627 -26.36 13.03 18.32
C GLU A 627 -27.21 13.95 17.44
N SER A 628 -26.79 15.20 17.24
CA SER A 628 -27.44 16.11 16.27
C SER A 628 -27.18 15.72 14.82
N LEU A 629 -26.07 15.04 14.53
CA LEU A 629 -25.64 14.59 13.20
C LEU A 629 -26.40 13.34 12.70
N TYR A 630 -26.91 12.50 13.61
CA TYR A 630 -27.76 11.35 13.23
C TYR A 630 -29.10 11.77 12.59
N VAL A 631 -29.51 13.04 12.73
CA VAL A 631 -30.77 13.56 12.19
C VAL A 631 -30.63 14.05 10.76
N ASP A 632 -29.44 14.47 10.31
CA ASP A 632 -29.22 14.89 8.93
C ASP A 632 -27.83 14.47 8.41
N ILE A 633 -27.83 13.43 7.55
CA ILE A 633 -26.59 12.84 7.01
C ILE A 633 -25.87 13.82 6.07
N ASP A 634 -26.56 14.77 5.45
CA ASP A 634 -25.94 15.78 4.60
C ASP A 634 -25.10 16.76 5.46
N ASP A 635 -25.55 17.08 6.69
CA ASP A 635 -24.78 17.88 7.66
C ASP A 635 -23.57 17.10 8.23
N VAL A 636 -23.68 15.78 8.45
CA VAL A 636 -22.55 14.91 8.86
C VAL A 636 -21.45 14.93 7.81
N PHE A 637 -21.81 14.90 6.55
CA PHE A 637 -20.83 14.88 5.47
C PHE A 637 -20.20 16.26 5.22
N GLU A 638 -20.92 17.38 5.42
CA GLU A 638 -20.32 18.70 5.34
C GLU A 638 -19.31 18.95 6.46
N GLU A 639 -19.59 18.50 7.67
CA GLU A 639 -18.67 18.68 8.81
C GLU A 639 -17.52 17.67 8.80
N TYR A 640 -17.75 16.44 8.34
CA TYR A 640 -16.70 15.45 8.04
C TYR A 640 -15.75 15.97 6.96
N ARG A 641 -16.29 16.65 5.96
CA ARG A 641 -15.58 17.37 4.91
C ARG A 641 -14.65 18.43 5.50
N ASP A 642 -15.24 19.36 6.26
CA ASP A 642 -14.51 20.52 6.76
C ASP A 642 -13.45 20.08 7.78
N THR A 643 -13.69 19.04 8.56
CA THR A 643 -12.72 18.50 9.51
C THR A 643 -11.65 17.64 8.81
N PHE A 644 -12.01 16.79 7.89
CA PHE A 644 -11.08 15.85 7.23
C PHE A 644 -10.26 16.54 6.14
N ILE A 645 -10.87 17.38 5.32
CA ILE A 645 -10.17 18.24 4.35
C ILE A 645 -9.37 19.29 5.09
N GLN A 646 -9.92 19.87 6.15
CA GLN A 646 -9.21 20.87 6.96
C GLN A 646 -8.09 20.22 7.78
N GLU A 647 -8.18 18.98 8.25
CA GLU A 647 -7.07 18.30 8.92
C GLU A 647 -6.04 17.72 7.94
N GLU A 648 -6.41 17.24 6.75
CA GLU A 648 -5.44 16.95 5.69
C GLU A 648 -4.86 18.22 5.08
N VAL A 649 -5.67 19.22 4.83
CA VAL A 649 -5.22 20.57 4.43
C VAL A 649 -4.53 21.24 5.60
N ASP A 650 -4.94 21.09 6.85
CA ASP A 650 -4.27 21.63 8.04
C ASP A 650 -3.11 20.76 8.54
N ALA A 651 -3.08 19.46 8.34
CA ALA A 651 -1.85 18.67 8.53
C ALA A 651 -0.82 19.05 7.47
N PHE A 652 -1.27 19.37 6.27
CA PHE A 652 -0.43 19.83 5.17
C PHE A 652 -0.19 21.35 5.21
N THR A 653 -1.21 22.21 5.46
CA THR A 653 -1.11 23.65 5.65
C THR A 653 -0.66 24.05 7.05
N LYS A 654 -0.79 23.24 8.09
CA LYS A 654 -0.09 23.44 9.37
C LYS A 654 1.35 23.01 9.28
N SER A 655 1.72 22.06 8.45
CA SER A 655 3.12 21.95 8.01
C SER A 655 3.55 23.16 7.17
N SER A 656 2.66 23.84 6.46
CA SER A 656 2.97 25.05 5.65
C SER A 656 2.59 26.39 6.30
N LYS A 657 1.66 26.47 7.26
CA LYS A 657 1.24 27.72 7.97
C LYS A 657 1.79 27.86 9.38
N SER A 658 2.21 26.79 10.05
CA SER A 658 3.01 26.84 11.28
C SER A 658 4.51 26.77 11.01
N VAL A 659 4.90 26.48 9.81
CA VAL A 659 6.25 26.63 9.30
C VAL A 659 6.34 28.09 8.86
N SER A 660 6.91 28.93 9.70
CA SER A 660 7.29 30.29 9.26
C SER A 660 8.17 30.15 8.01
N MET A 661 8.24 31.18 7.16
CA MET A 661 9.17 31.17 6.01
C MET A 661 10.59 30.80 6.44
N SER A 662 10.97 31.07 7.70
CA SER A 662 12.24 30.65 8.29
C SER A 662 12.33 29.14 8.55
N ASP A 663 11.23 28.45 8.86
CA ASP A 663 11.19 27.01 9.09
C ASP A 663 11.09 26.25 7.77
N LEU A 664 10.40 26.81 6.77
CA LEU A 664 10.40 26.27 5.39
C LEU A 664 11.81 26.40 4.78
N ASN A 665 12.49 27.50 5.00
CA ASN A 665 13.87 27.70 4.59
C ASN A 665 14.84 26.73 5.30
N LYS A 666 14.58 26.38 6.57
CA LYS A 666 15.33 25.35 7.29
C LYS A 666 15.07 23.95 6.73
N ILE A 667 13.83 23.61 6.46
CA ILE A 667 13.46 22.29 5.86
C ILE A 667 14.05 22.18 4.44
N ILE A 668 14.06 23.28 3.67
CA ILE A 668 14.69 23.33 2.33
C ILE A 668 16.22 23.22 2.45
N ALA A 669 16.83 23.74 3.51
CA ALA A 669 18.27 23.69 3.73
C ALA A 669 18.75 22.37 4.36
N GLU A 670 17.91 21.71 5.16
CA GLU A 670 18.25 20.47 5.88
C GLU A 670 17.96 19.19 5.06
N GLU A 671 17.00 19.25 4.15
CA GLU A 671 16.75 18.14 3.21
C GLU A 671 17.18 18.59 1.82
N ASP A 672 18.16 18.07 1.24
CA ASP A 672 18.70 18.28 -0.10
C ASP A 672 17.62 18.46 -1.23
N ASN A 673 16.69 19.43 -1.03
CA ASN A 673 15.49 19.65 -1.80
C ASN A 673 15.69 20.68 -2.93
N LYS A 674 16.83 20.60 -3.65
CA LYS A 674 16.98 21.20 -4.99
C LYS A 674 15.76 20.88 -5.88
N ALA A 675 15.10 19.80 -5.58
CA ALA A 675 13.94 19.29 -6.30
C ALA A 675 12.71 20.19 -6.19
N LEU A 676 12.27 20.54 -5.00
CA LEU A 676 11.07 21.37 -4.78
C LEU A 676 11.30 22.81 -5.30
N SER A 677 12.49 23.36 -5.05
CA SER A 677 12.90 24.65 -5.59
C SER A 677 12.87 24.69 -7.12
N ASN A 678 13.30 23.60 -7.79
CA ASN A 678 13.27 23.53 -9.25
C ASN A 678 11.86 23.36 -9.83
N ILE A 679 10.97 22.64 -9.12
CA ILE A 679 9.55 22.53 -9.50
C ILE A 679 8.88 23.91 -9.41
N MET A 680 9.12 24.62 -8.33
CA MET A 680 8.50 25.91 -8.05
C MET A 680 8.99 27.02 -8.98
N LYS A 681 10.14 26.85 -9.66
CA LYS A 681 10.64 27.78 -10.68
C LYS A 681 9.78 27.80 -11.96
N THR A 682 9.05 26.75 -12.24
CA THR A 682 8.20 26.67 -13.45
C THR A 682 6.75 27.00 -13.13
N LYS A 683 6.06 27.72 -14.03
CA LYS A 683 4.62 28.00 -13.86
C LYS A 683 3.82 26.70 -13.77
N ALA A 684 4.13 25.71 -14.61
CA ALA A 684 3.48 24.40 -14.60
C ALA A 684 3.71 23.63 -13.27
N GLY A 685 4.91 23.75 -12.69
CA GLY A 685 5.24 23.16 -11.40
C GLY A 685 4.44 23.81 -10.27
N ARG A 686 4.36 25.13 -10.23
CA ARG A 686 3.54 25.85 -9.25
C ARG A 686 2.05 25.50 -9.36
N ASP A 687 1.53 25.47 -10.59
CA ASP A 687 0.14 25.10 -10.83
C ASP A 687 -0.16 23.65 -10.44
N ALA A 688 0.81 22.73 -10.58
CA ALA A 688 0.67 21.36 -10.15
C ALA A 688 0.70 21.21 -8.63
N VAL A 689 1.61 21.93 -7.94
CA VAL A 689 1.68 21.97 -6.49
C VAL A 689 0.43 22.62 -5.91
N ALA A 690 -0.02 23.76 -6.47
CA ALA A 690 -1.26 24.43 -6.06
C ALA A 690 -2.48 23.50 -6.14
N ARG A 691 -2.61 22.76 -7.25
CA ARG A 691 -3.72 21.80 -7.45
C ARG A 691 -3.61 20.57 -6.55
N ALA A 692 -2.40 20.02 -6.39
CA ALA A 692 -2.20 18.82 -5.59
C ALA A 692 -2.44 19.06 -4.09
N TYR A 693 -2.21 20.32 -3.65
CA TYR A 693 -2.20 20.67 -2.24
C TYR A 693 -3.17 21.79 -1.87
N ASN A 694 -4.00 22.21 -2.82
CA ASN A 694 -5.03 23.26 -2.66
C ASN A 694 -4.48 24.58 -2.07
N ILE A 695 -3.25 24.97 -2.46
CA ILE A 695 -2.57 26.20 -2.00
C ILE A 695 -2.93 27.35 -2.93
N PRO A 696 -3.32 28.55 -2.41
CA PRO A 696 -3.57 29.73 -3.23
C PRO A 696 -2.33 30.12 -4.06
N GLN A 697 -2.52 30.43 -5.33
CA GLN A 697 -1.43 30.78 -6.26
C GLN A 697 -0.64 32.02 -5.82
N GLU A 698 -1.25 32.93 -5.07
CA GLU A 698 -0.64 34.15 -4.56
C GLU A 698 0.45 33.84 -3.52
N GLU A 699 0.26 32.87 -2.65
CA GLU A 699 1.24 32.41 -1.67
C GLU A 699 2.47 31.73 -2.32
N LEU A 700 2.28 31.13 -3.50
CA LEU A 700 3.36 30.49 -4.25
C LEU A 700 4.23 31.48 -5.04
N GLN A 701 3.74 32.69 -5.32
CA GLN A 701 4.52 33.74 -5.98
C GLN A 701 5.50 34.42 -5.02
N GLU A 702 5.13 34.63 -3.75
CA GLU A 702 6.04 35.12 -2.70
C GLU A 702 7.22 34.16 -2.50
N TYR A 703 6.96 32.85 -2.58
CA TYR A 703 7.98 31.81 -2.44
C TYR A 703 9.07 31.89 -3.53
N ASN A 704 8.72 32.33 -4.73
CA ASN A 704 9.66 32.43 -5.86
C ASN A 704 10.74 33.49 -5.65
N ASN A 705 10.42 34.58 -4.92
CA ASN A 705 11.36 35.67 -4.73
C ASN A 705 12.44 35.29 -3.68
N VAL A 706 12.10 34.46 -2.71
CA VAL A 706 13.03 34.03 -1.65
C VAL A 706 13.90 32.85 -2.14
N ALA A 707 13.32 31.91 -2.92
CA ALA A 707 14.06 30.77 -3.46
C ALA A 707 15.11 31.15 -4.53
N CYS A 708 14.90 32.27 -5.24
CA CYS A 708 15.87 32.77 -6.21
C CYS A 708 17.14 33.35 -5.55
N ASP A 709 17.01 33.97 -4.39
CA ASP A 709 18.18 34.56 -3.69
C ASP A 709 19.06 33.47 -3.06
N ILE A 710 18.46 32.42 -2.51
CA ILE A 710 19.18 31.29 -1.91
C ILE A 710 19.88 30.40 -2.94
N THR A 711 19.26 30.22 -4.14
CA THR A 711 19.86 29.39 -5.21
C THR A 711 21.05 30.05 -5.90
N ASN A 712 21.19 31.37 -5.88
CA ASN A 712 22.35 32.05 -6.41
C ASN A 712 23.59 31.86 -5.51
N ASP A 713 23.42 31.75 -4.21
CA ASP A 713 24.51 31.48 -3.25
C ASP A 713 24.94 30.00 -3.24
N ILE A 714 24.04 29.06 -3.50
CA ILE A 714 24.33 27.63 -3.53
C ILE A 714 24.97 27.18 -4.87
N ASN A 715 24.56 27.78 -5.99
CA ASN A 715 25.12 27.45 -7.31
C ASN A 715 26.60 27.86 -7.47
N SER A 716 27.13 28.77 -6.61
CA SER A 716 28.54 29.12 -6.62
C SER A 716 29.45 28.10 -5.92
N SER A 717 28.91 27.18 -5.10
CA SER A 717 29.66 26.22 -4.28
C SER A 717 29.59 24.75 -4.74
N PHE A 718 28.79 24.39 -5.74
CA PHE A 718 28.48 23.00 -6.08
C PHE A 718 28.69 22.56 -7.55
N TYR A 719 29.35 23.35 -8.40
CA TYR A 719 29.81 22.86 -9.70
C TYR A 719 31.19 22.18 -9.58
N GLY A 720 31.18 20.98 -8.98
CA GLY A 720 32.31 20.09 -8.94
C GLY A 720 31.80 18.65 -8.79
N ASN A 721 31.82 17.92 -9.90
CA ASN A 721 31.61 16.48 -10.05
C ASN A 721 30.18 15.94 -9.78
N SER A 722 29.36 15.98 -10.83
CA SER A 722 28.25 15.04 -10.97
C SER A 722 28.78 13.80 -11.68
N ASP A 723 28.96 12.71 -10.95
CA ASP A 723 29.31 11.42 -11.53
C ASP A 723 28.18 10.92 -12.46
N GLU A 724 28.53 10.71 -13.72
CA GLU A 724 27.66 10.06 -14.74
C GLU A 724 27.25 8.62 -14.37
N SER A 725 27.80 8.05 -13.27
CA SER A 725 27.57 6.67 -12.86
C SER A 725 26.16 6.38 -12.29
N GLU A 726 25.47 7.34 -11.71
CA GLU A 726 24.10 7.13 -11.18
C GLU A 726 23.05 6.96 -12.28
N TYR A 727 23.26 7.55 -13.47
CA TYR A 727 22.35 7.38 -14.61
C TYR A 727 22.48 6.03 -15.31
N SER A 728 23.63 5.35 -15.18
CA SER A 728 23.87 4.07 -15.85
C SER A 728 23.14 2.89 -15.20
N ILE A 729 22.79 2.97 -13.92
CA ILE A 729 22.13 1.89 -13.19
C ILE A 729 20.67 1.72 -13.63
N TYR A 730 19.98 2.82 -13.90
CA TYR A 730 18.58 2.77 -14.37
C TYR A 730 18.47 2.36 -15.84
N THR A 731 19.46 2.69 -16.67
CA THR A 731 19.52 2.24 -18.06
C THR A 731 19.74 0.74 -18.19
N GLY A 732 20.52 0.14 -17.28
CA GLY A 732 20.77 -1.31 -17.24
C GLY A 732 19.50 -2.13 -16.99
N ASN A 733 18.62 -1.68 -16.10
CA ASN A 733 17.40 -2.39 -15.73
C ASN A 733 16.32 -2.32 -16.81
N MET A 734 16.16 -1.16 -17.45
CA MET A 734 15.25 -1.02 -18.60
C MET A 734 15.76 -1.81 -19.81
N SER A 735 17.08 -1.86 -20.05
CA SER A 735 17.65 -2.65 -21.12
C SER A 735 17.50 -4.15 -20.92
N ASN A 736 17.50 -4.64 -19.69
CA ASN A 736 17.22 -6.04 -19.39
C ASN A 736 15.74 -6.40 -19.61
N MET A 737 14.81 -5.49 -19.36
CA MET A 737 13.40 -5.67 -19.66
C MET A 737 13.19 -5.82 -21.20
N TYR A 738 13.95 -5.08 -22.01
CA TYR A 738 13.85 -5.14 -23.48
C TYR A 738 14.71 -6.23 -24.12
N LYS A 739 15.76 -6.71 -23.46
CA LYS A 739 16.40 -7.98 -23.82
C LYS A 739 15.43 -9.15 -23.73
N ASN A 740 14.39 -9.02 -22.88
CA ASN A 740 13.34 -9.99 -22.68
C ASN A 740 12.20 -9.90 -23.72
N LEU A 741 12.24 -8.94 -24.63
CA LEU A 741 11.24 -8.77 -25.70
C LEU A 741 11.74 -9.27 -27.07
N LYS A 742 12.89 -9.91 -27.11
CA LYS A 742 13.38 -10.71 -28.25
C LYS A 742 13.05 -12.15 -28.03
#